data_c2bcab01c4d4c9bb5b100e0826966e52
#
_entry.id   c2bcab01c4d4c9bb5b100e0826966e52
#
_cell.length_a   1.000
_cell.length_b   1.000
_cell.length_c   1.000
_cell.angle_alpha   90.00
_cell.angle_beta   90.00
_cell.angle_gamma   90.00
#
_symmetry.space_group_name_H-M   'P 1'
#
loop_
_entity.id
_entity.type
_entity.pdbx_description
1 polymer ?
#
loop_
_entity_poly.entity_id
_entity_poly.type
_entity_poly.pdbx_seq_one_letter_code
_entity_poly.pdbx_strand_id
1 'polypeptide(L)'
;MHLFNLKKSLVSLYICLVALLAVVTFVEHVRGTEFVEKYVYHTVWFCCLWGVLAALAVAVLVKRQLWRHLPALLLHGSFLVILVGAMITFSCSKKGYMHLTVGTEVGTFIDQDSKRVIELPFTLCLDSFRVEYYPGTEAPADYVSYIRDAEPVSMNRILSRQGYRFYQSSFDDDKEGSWLSVNYDPWGIGVTYAGYILLGISMLWMLVGRSGEFRRLLRHPLLRKGGMFVWLLMAVVTVVQAENRSLPALALRQADSLAFKQVIYHDRVVPFNTLARDFVLKLTGKPSYGGMTPEQVVGGWLLRPEVWQNEPMIYIKSAELRHLLRLSSSYARLTDLFDGQNYRLQEFWKGGQKPHMKMTSLEKAIMETDEKVGLILMLRSGTLIHPLPEDGSIKPLSDVKVQAEILYNRIPFSKLLFMFNLTVGMLAFFYLLYCSMHRSAGKAWSVFTVALYAAFLFQLFGYCLRWYVGGRIPLSNGYETMQFMALCTLLLACIFRCRFSFTLSFGLLISGFALLVAYLGQNNPQITPLMPVLLSPWLSIHVSLIMVSYALFAFMMLNGLLAFCIGGWRKKAIDSEIQEQRKVRVEQLMLFSRLMLYPAVFCLGAGIFIGAVWANVSWGRYWAWDPKEVWALISFLIYGAAFHGPSLAVFRQPRFFHAYMVLAFLTVLMTYFGVNYLLGGMHSYA
;
A
#
# COMPACT_ATOMS: atom_id res chain seq x y z
N MET A 1 20.03 25.61 34.08
CA MET A 1 19.52 24.40 34.71
C MET A 1 18.03 24.14 34.38
N HIS A 2 17.10 25.06 34.59
CA HIS A 2 15.67 24.88 34.30
C HIS A 2 15.31 24.51 32.85
N LEU A 3 15.95 25.12 31.83
CA LEU A 3 15.66 24.81 30.42
C LEU A 3 16.16 23.39 30.06
N PHE A 4 17.27 22.94 30.65
CA PHE A 4 17.80 21.60 30.40
C PHE A 4 16.88 20.53 30.98
N ASN A 5 16.32 20.74 32.17
CA ASN A 5 15.38 19.83 32.81
C ASN A 5 14.05 19.77 32.02
N LEU A 6 13.50 20.91 31.62
CA LEU A 6 12.28 21.02 30.80
C LEU A 6 12.42 20.25 29.48
N LYS A 7 13.57 20.38 28.81
CA LYS A 7 13.87 19.66 27.57
C LYS A 7 13.99 18.16 27.78
N LYS A 8 14.64 17.72 28.87
CA LYS A 8 14.73 16.30 29.22
C LYS A 8 13.32 15.72 29.45
N SER A 9 12.50 16.41 30.23
CA SER A 9 11.11 16.00 30.50
C SER A 9 10.29 15.89 29.22
N LEU A 10 10.38 16.88 28.31
CA LEU A 10 9.70 16.83 27.02
C LEU A 10 10.12 15.62 26.17
N VAL A 11 11.43 15.38 26.05
CA VAL A 11 11.96 14.25 25.28
C VAL A 11 11.57 12.91 25.89
N SER A 12 11.64 12.78 27.23
CA SER A 12 11.21 11.56 27.92
C SER A 12 9.73 11.28 27.72
N LEU A 13 8.87 12.29 27.90
CA LEU A 13 7.43 12.15 27.68
C LEU A 13 7.10 11.81 26.22
N TYR A 14 7.80 12.41 25.26
CA TYR A 14 7.66 12.09 23.85
C TYR A 14 8.00 10.63 23.53
N ILE A 15 9.11 10.12 24.07
CA ILE A 15 9.50 8.72 23.91
C ILE A 15 8.46 7.79 24.56
N CYS A 16 8.00 8.12 25.77
CA CYS A 16 6.95 7.36 26.45
C CYS A 16 5.64 7.33 25.63
N LEU A 17 5.24 8.47 25.05
CA LEU A 17 4.04 8.53 24.21
C LEU A 17 4.18 7.65 22.97
N VAL A 18 5.30 7.71 22.24
CA VAL A 18 5.54 6.88 21.06
C VAL A 18 5.55 5.39 21.42
N ALA A 19 6.18 5.03 22.54
CA ALA A 19 6.18 3.65 23.03
C ALA A 19 4.77 3.19 23.44
N LEU A 20 3.99 4.05 24.12
CA LEU A 20 2.61 3.78 24.49
C LEU A 20 1.76 3.51 23.24
N LEU A 21 1.81 4.38 22.23
CA LEU A 21 1.08 4.21 20.97
C LEU A 21 1.41 2.87 20.32
N ALA A 22 2.69 2.49 20.28
CA ALA A 22 3.09 1.20 19.71
C ALA A 22 2.52 0.02 20.53
N VAL A 23 2.62 0.04 21.84
CA VAL A 23 2.10 -1.03 22.74
C VAL A 23 0.59 -1.17 22.59
N VAL A 24 -0.13 -0.04 22.53
CA VAL A 24 -1.59 -0.03 22.44
C VAL A 24 -2.09 -0.75 21.18
N THR A 25 -1.40 -0.65 20.04
CA THR A 25 -1.79 -1.40 18.83
C THR A 25 -1.67 -2.92 18.98
N PHE A 26 -0.72 -3.41 19.78
CA PHE A 26 -0.63 -4.84 20.11
C PHE A 26 -1.73 -5.26 21.13
N VAL A 27 -2.08 -4.39 22.07
CA VAL A 27 -3.22 -4.63 22.97
C VAL A 27 -4.51 -4.70 22.17
N GLU A 28 -4.68 -3.83 21.18
CA GLU A 28 -5.82 -3.83 20.25
C GLU A 28 -5.94 -5.15 19.49
N HIS A 29 -4.82 -5.67 18.99
CA HIS A 29 -4.80 -6.97 18.31
C HIS A 29 -5.30 -8.12 19.18
N VAL A 30 -5.02 -8.07 20.51
CA VAL A 30 -5.38 -9.15 21.45
C VAL A 30 -6.77 -8.96 22.05
N ARG A 31 -7.17 -7.72 22.36
CA ARG A 31 -8.39 -7.38 23.11
C ARG A 31 -9.52 -6.81 22.25
N GLY A 32 -9.23 -6.45 21.01
CA GLY A 32 -10.16 -5.81 20.09
C GLY A 32 -10.16 -4.30 20.16
N THR A 33 -10.67 -3.66 19.09
CA THR A 33 -10.70 -2.20 18.91
C THR A 33 -11.58 -1.51 19.95
N GLU A 34 -12.76 -2.08 20.27
CA GLU A 34 -13.68 -1.50 21.27
C GLU A 34 -13.05 -1.37 22.65
N PHE A 35 -12.22 -2.35 23.07
CA PHE A 35 -11.52 -2.30 24.33
C PHE A 35 -10.55 -1.12 24.38
N VAL A 36 -9.76 -0.91 23.32
CA VAL A 36 -8.74 0.14 23.30
C VAL A 36 -9.37 1.52 23.13
N GLU A 37 -10.41 1.65 22.33
CA GLU A 37 -11.19 2.90 22.25
C GLU A 37 -11.73 3.30 23.61
N LYS A 38 -12.36 2.38 24.32
CA LYS A 38 -12.99 2.65 25.63
C LYS A 38 -12.00 2.94 26.76
N TYR A 39 -10.88 2.21 26.83
CA TYR A 39 -9.97 2.27 27.98
C TYR A 39 -8.70 3.08 27.74
N VAL A 40 -8.40 3.47 26.48
CA VAL A 40 -7.22 4.25 26.12
C VAL A 40 -7.59 5.50 25.35
N TYR A 41 -8.00 5.37 24.09
CA TYR A 41 -8.11 6.52 23.20
C TYR A 41 -9.21 7.52 23.56
N HIS A 42 -10.37 7.06 24.03
CA HIS A 42 -11.49 7.90 24.43
C HIS A 42 -11.49 8.22 25.95
N THR A 43 -10.31 8.25 26.57
CA THR A 43 -10.18 8.52 28.00
C THR A 43 -9.59 9.89 28.28
N VAL A 44 -10.00 10.48 29.42
CA VAL A 44 -9.49 11.78 29.87
C VAL A 44 -7.98 11.73 30.13
N TRP A 45 -7.46 10.61 30.68
CA TRP A 45 -6.03 10.49 30.95
C TRP A 45 -5.17 10.57 29.70
N PHE A 46 -5.65 9.98 28.58
CA PHE A 46 -4.95 10.04 27.28
C PHE A 46 -4.97 11.46 26.70
N CYS A 47 -6.10 12.16 26.79
CA CYS A 47 -6.19 13.58 26.44
C CYS A 47 -5.24 14.44 27.29
N CYS A 48 -5.18 14.19 28.61
CA CYS A 48 -4.26 14.89 29.52
C CYS A 48 -2.80 14.64 29.15
N LEU A 49 -2.43 13.44 28.73
CA LEU A 49 -1.07 13.11 28.28
C LEU A 49 -0.65 13.97 27.09
N TRP A 50 -1.52 14.10 26.07
CA TRP A 50 -1.29 14.99 24.93
C TRP A 50 -1.26 16.47 25.34
N GLY A 51 -2.13 16.88 26.27
CA GLY A 51 -2.17 18.23 26.82
C GLY A 51 -0.88 18.61 27.55
N VAL A 52 -0.35 17.71 28.38
CA VAL A 52 0.93 17.93 29.08
C VAL A 52 2.10 18.00 28.08
N LEU A 53 2.12 17.13 27.06
CA LEU A 53 3.12 17.18 26.02
C LEU A 53 3.08 18.52 25.28
N ALA A 54 1.88 18.98 24.89
CA ALA A 54 1.66 20.29 24.24
C ALA A 54 2.12 21.46 25.13
N ALA A 55 1.75 21.46 26.41
CA ALA A 55 2.17 22.51 27.35
C ALA A 55 3.70 22.56 27.51
N LEU A 56 4.36 21.40 27.65
CA LEU A 56 5.81 21.32 27.70
C LEU A 56 6.46 21.81 26.39
N ALA A 57 5.88 21.44 25.24
CA ALA A 57 6.35 21.91 23.92
C ALA A 57 6.25 23.43 23.83
N VAL A 58 5.10 24.02 24.18
CA VAL A 58 4.91 25.49 24.20
C VAL A 58 5.94 26.16 25.12
N ALA A 59 6.13 25.63 26.34
CA ALA A 59 7.12 26.20 27.26
C ALA A 59 8.56 26.18 26.68
N VAL A 60 8.93 25.12 25.96
CA VAL A 60 10.23 25.04 25.27
C VAL A 60 10.29 26.02 24.11
N LEU A 61 9.22 26.14 23.30
CA LEU A 61 9.14 27.06 22.17
C LEU A 61 9.27 28.51 22.62
N VAL A 62 8.56 28.89 23.71
CA VAL A 62 8.63 30.22 24.32
C VAL A 62 10.05 30.51 24.81
N LYS A 63 10.62 29.63 25.63
CA LYS A 63 11.99 29.82 26.17
C LYS A 63 13.07 29.83 25.09
N ARG A 64 12.85 29.21 23.94
CA ARG A 64 13.75 29.22 22.79
C ARG A 64 13.51 30.40 21.84
N GLN A 65 12.54 31.24 22.09
CA GLN A 65 12.17 32.37 21.23
C GLN A 65 11.91 31.94 19.78
N LEU A 66 11.18 30.82 19.59
CA LEU A 66 10.99 30.23 18.26
C LEU A 66 10.16 31.14 17.33
N TRP A 67 9.46 32.18 17.88
CA TRP A 67 8.79 33.21 17.11
C TRP A 67 9.73 34.01 16.16
N ARG A 68 11.05 33.96 16.40
CA ARG A 68 12.05 34.52 15.50
C ARG A 68 12.26 33.72 14.21
N HIS A 69 11.76 32.47 14.16
CA HIS A 69 11.87 31.55 13.03
C HIS A 69 10.49 31.12 12.55
N LEU A 70 9.84 31.97 11.75
CA LEU A 70 8.44 31.85 11.34
C LEU A 70 8.07 30.44 10.78
N PRO A 71 8.86 29.79 9.88
CA PRO A 71 8.48 28.47 9.39
C PRO A 71 8.43 27.40 10.49
N ALA A 72 9.35 27.46 11.44
CA ALA A 72 9.37 26.52 12.57
C ALA A 72 8.25 26.80 13.57
N LEU A 73 7.92 28.08 13.81
CA LEU A 73 6.79 28.49 14.63
C LEU A 73 5.47 27.97 14.03
N LEU A 74 5.25 28.17 12.73
CA LEU A 74 4.05 27.71 12.03
C LEU A 74 3.94 26.19 12.05
N LEU A 75 5.06 25.48 11.86
CA LEU A 75 5.08 24.01 11.94
C LEU A 75 4.64 23.49 13.31
N HIS A 76 5.20 24.01 14.39
CA HIS A 76 4.82 23.56 15.74
C HIS A 76 3.44 24.11 16.14
N GLY A 77 3.11 25.32 15.73
CA GLY A 77 1.78 25.92 15.94
C GLY A 77 0.66 25.13 15.27
N SER A 78 0.92 24.58 14.07
CA SER A 78 -0.07 23.75 13.37
C SER A 78 -0.43 22.48 14.16
N PHE A 79 0.54 21.83 14.81
CA PHE A 79 0.24 20.68 15.70
C PHE A 79 -0.62 21.08 16.89
N LEU A 80 -0.40 22.28 17.46
CA LEU A 80 -1.24 22.77 18.53
C LEU A 80 -2.67 23.02 18.06
N VAL A 81 -2.83 23.61 16.87
CA VAL A 81 -4.15 23.83 16.25
C VAL A 81 -4.86 22.49 15.99
N ILE A 82 -4.15 21.49 15.49
CA ILE A 82 -4.69 20.13 15.28
C ILE A 82 -5.15 19.53 16.62
N LEU A 83 -4.34 19.64 17.67
CA LEU A 83 -4.70 19.12 19.00
C LEU A 83 -5.91 19.85 19.60
N VAL A 84 -6.00 21.18 19.40
CA VAL A 84 -7.18 21.98 19.82
C VAL A 84 -8.42 21.52 19.05
N GLY A 85 -8.31 21.34 17.72
CA GLY A 85 -9.42 20.81 16.91
C GLY A 85 -9.86 19.41 17.35
N ALA A 86 -8.92 18.52 17.61
CA ALA A 86 -9.20 17.18 18.13
C ALA A 86 -9.89 17.21 19.52
N MET A 87 -9.49 18.14 20.38
CA MET A 87 -10.12 18.34 21.70
C MET A 87 -11.55 18.86 21.59
N ILE A 88 -11.80 19.78 20.64
CA ILE A 88 -13.16 20.27 20.34
C ILE A 88 -14.02 19.11 19.84
N THR A 89 -13.53 18.34 18.87
CA THR A 89 -14.23 17.13 18.37
C THR A 89 -14.54 16.16 19.51
N PHE A 90 -13.55 15.85 20.36
CA PHE A 90 -13.73 14.97 21.51
C PHE A 90 -14.83 15.44 22.46
N SER A 91 -14.92 16.76 22.70
CA SER A 91 -15.85 17.33 23.68
C SER A 91 -17.24 17.64 23.12
N CYS A 92 -17.35 17.95 21.83
CA CYS A 92 -18.56 18.54 21.23
C CYS A 92 -19.18 17.70 20.13
N SER A 93 -18.49 16.70 19.57
CA SER A 93 -19.05 15.90 18.47
C SER A 93 -20.11 14.92 18.96
N LYS A 94 -21.12 14.68 18.11
CA LYS A 94 -22.12 13.62 18.30
C LYS A 94 -22.06 12.70 17.09
N LYS A 95 -22.01 11.39 17.33
CA LYS A 95 -21.92 10.38 16.29
C LYS A 95 -22.98 9.31 16.51
N GLY A 96 -23.56 8.81 15.44
CA GLY A 96 -24.56 7.76 15.57
C GLY A 96 -24.98 7.18 14.23
N TYR A 97 -26.08 6.45 14.26
CA TYR A 97 -26.65 5.80 13.10
C TYR A 97 -28.13 6.15 12.98
N MET A 98 -28.54 6.36 11.74
CA MET A 98 -29.92 6.64 11.36
C MET A 98 -30.36 5.59 10.36
N HIS A 99 -31.50 4.96 10.63
CA HIS A 99 -32.15 4.04 9.70
C HIS A 99 -33.27 4.77 8.97
N LEU A 100 -33.25 4.76 7.66
CA LEU A 100 -34.25 5.34 6.79
C LEU A 100 -34.97 4.22 6.03
N THR A 101 -36.29 4.20 6.05
CA THR A 101 -37.11 3.35 5.20
C THR A 101 -37.78 4.18 4.12
N VAL A 102 -38.03 3.58 2.94
CA VAL A 102 -38.63 4.28 1.79
C VAL A 102 -39.98 4.86 2.18
N GLY A 103 -40.18 6.13 1.86
CA GLY A 103 -41.45 6.87 2.10
C GLY A 103 -41.67 7.32 3.54
N THR A 104 -40.81 6.98 4.50
CA THR A 104 -40.98 7.36 5.92
C THR A 104 -40.07 8.54 6.28
N GLU A 105 -40.63 9.54 6.94
CA GLU A 105 -39.87 10.66 7.49
C GLU A 105 -39.25 10.29 8.82
N VAL A 106 -37.92 10.44 8.95
CA VAL A 106 -37.18 10.18 10.17
C VAL A 106 -36.47 11.46 10.60
N GLY A 107 -36.70 11.88 11.85
CA GLY A 107 -36.06 13.07 12.48
C GLY A 107 -35.19 12.72 13.67
N THR A 108 -34.78 11.47 13.82
CA THR A 108 -33.97 11.03 14.96
C THR A 108 -32.84 10.11 14.54
N PHE A 109 -31.76 10.05 15.34
CA PHE A 109 -30.69 9.08 15.17
C PHE A 109 -30.26 8.50 16.53
N ILE A 110 -29.67 7.34 16.55
CA ILE A 110 -29.19 6.65 17.74
C ILE A 110 -27.72 7.01 17.94
N ASP A 111 -27.40 7.64 19.07
CA ASP A 111 -26.05 7.98 19.45
C ASP A 111 -25.20 6.71 19.66
N GLN A 112 -23.99 6.71 19.12
CA GLN A 112 -23.11 5.52 19.15
C GLN A 112 -22.66 5.16 20.55
N ASP A 113 -22.35 6.16 21.38
CA ASP A 113 -21.76 5.97 22.71
C ASP A 113 -22.83 5.76 23.79
N SER A 114 -23.81 6.66 23.87
CA SER A 114 -24.84 6.62 24.90
C SER A 114 -26.02 5.73 24.58
N LYS A 115 -26.14 5.26 23.32
CA LYS A 115 -27.30 4.52 22.78
C LYS A 115 -28.63 5.25 22.95
N ARG A 116 -28.59 6.56 23.17
CA ARG A 116 -29.79 7.40 23.29
C ARG A 116 -30.25 7.88 21.93
N VAL A 117 -31.56 8.08 21.82
CA VAL A 117 -32.15 8.70 20.64
C VAL A 117 -31.94 10.22 20.72
N ILE A 118 -31.39 10.81 19.67
CA ILE A 118 -31.16 12.25 19.54
C ILE A 118 -32.06 12.76 18.44
N GLU A 119 -32.78 13.84 18.70
CA GLU A 119 -33.63 14.51 17.73
C GLU A 119 -32.82 15.44 16.82
N LEU A 120 -33.13 15.42 15.53
CA LEU A 120 -32.62 16.34 14.54
C LEU A 120 -33.55 17.55 14.40
N PRO A 121 -33.04 18.74 14.07
CA PRO A 121 -33.88 19.92 13.80
C PRO A 121 -34.60 19.90 12.45
N PHE A 122 -34.57 18.76 11.74
CA PHE A 122 -35.23 18.51 10.46
C PHE A 122 -35.51 16.99 10.29
N THR A 123 -36.30 16.65 9.32
CA THR A 123 -36.57 15.25 8.93
C THR A 123 -35.87 14.93 7.62
N LEU A 124 -35.53 13.65 7.42
CA LEU A 124 -35.08 13.09 6.16
C LEU A 124 -36.04 11.99 5.74
N CYS A 125 -36.36 11.92 4.44
CA CYS A 125 -37.18 10.89 3.85
C CYS A 125 -36.39 10.20 2.72
N LEU A 126 -36.31 8.88 2.76
CA LEU A 126 -35.71 8.10 1.68
C LEU A 126 -36.76 7.90 0.57
N ASP A 127 -36.44 8.36 -0.63
CA ASP A 127 -37.30 8.11 -1.80
C ASP A 127 -37.01 6.76 -2.44
N SER A 128 -35.71 6.39 -2.54
CA SER A 128 -35.27 5.06 -3.00
C SER A 128 -33.81 4.80 -2.63
N PHE A 129 -33.46 3.53 -2.51
CA PHE A 129 -32.08 3.07 -2.44
C PHE A 129 -31.75 2.27 -3.70
N ARG A 130 -30.56 2.50 -4.28
CA ARG A 130 -30.10 1.77 -5.47
C ARG A 130 -28.66 1.36 -5.34
N VAL A 131 -28.36 0.14 -5.77
CA VAL A 131 -27.00 -0.31 -6.03
C VAL A 131 -26.72 -0.05 -7.51
N GLU A 132 -25.78 0.82 -7.78
CA GLU A 132 -25.28 1.04 -9.14
C GLU A 132 -24.19 0.01 -9.43
N TYR A 133 -24.26 -0.63 -10.60
CA TYR A 133 -23.33 -1.67 -11.00
C TYR A 133 -22.43 -1.18 -12.13
N TYR A 134 -21.23 -1.73 -12.22
CA TYR A 134 -20.39 -1.52 -13.39
C TYR A 134 -21.11 -2.07 -14.63
N PRO A 135 -21.04 -1.39 -15.79
CA PRO A 135 -21.80 -1.79 -16.98
C PRO A 135 -21.58 -3.24 -17.36
N GLY A 136 -22.66 -4.02 -17.41
CA GLY A 136 -22.62 -5.43 -17.80
C GLY A 136 -22.08 -6.39 -16.74
N THR A 137 -22.05 -6.01 -15.49
CA THR A 137 -21.53 -6.83 -14.40
C THR A 137 -22.44 -6.77 -13.17
N GLU A 138 -22.20 -7.66 -12.21
CA GLU A 138 -22.85 -7.64 -10.89
C GLU A 138 -21.98 -6.94 -9.83
N ALA A 139 -20.80 -6.42 -10.21
CA ALA A 139 -19.94 -5.70 -9.29
C ALA A 139 -20.51 -4.32 -8.96
N PRO A 140 -20.72 -3.98 -7.69
CA PRO A 140 -21.27 -2.68 -7.31
C PRO A 140 -20.24 -1.57 -7.59
N ALA A 141 -20.68 -0.54 -8.32
CA ALA A 141 -19.95 0.67 -8.62
C ALA A 141 -20.23 1.79 -7.60
N ASP A 142 -21.47 1.86 -7.05
CA ASP A 142 -21.83 2.74 -5.94
C ASP A 142 -23.09 2.22 -5.21
N TYR A 143 -23.29 2.72 -3.98
CA TYR A 143 -24.48 2.50 -3.15
C TYR A 143 -25.11 3.83 -2.88
N VAL A 144 -26.28 4.10 -3.47
CA VAL A 144 -26.87 5.44 -3.52
C VAL A 144 -28.22 5.47 -2.82
N SER A 145 -28.34 6.31 -1.80
CA SER A 145 -29.58 6.66 -1.13
C SER A 145 -30.10 7.99 -1.69
N TYR A 146 -31.25 7.94 -2.35
CA TYR A 146 -31.93 9.14 -2.87
C TYR A 146 -32.81 9.72 -1.76
N ILE A 147 -32.46 10.90 -1.28
CA ILE A 147 -33.15 11.59 -0.19
C ILE A 147 -34.06 12.66 -0.80
N ARG A 148 -35.31 12.73 -0.33
CA ARG A 148 -36.29 13.74 -0.78
C ARG A 148 -35.78 15.14 -0.51
N ASP A 149 -35.86 16.00 -1.50
CA ASP A 149 -35.46 17.41 -1.43
C ASP A 149 -34.00 17.63 -1.00
N ALA A 150 -33.12 16.65 -1.27
CA ALA A 150 -31.69 16.72 -0.96
C ALA A 150 -30.83 16.03 -2.03
N GLU A 151 -29.51 16.28 -1.99
CA GLU A 151 -28.56 15.55 -2.83
C GLU A 151 -28.49 14.07 -2.42
N PRO A 152 -28.31 13.14 -3.38
CA PRO A 152 -28.14 11.73 -3.08
C PRO A 152 -26.90 11.48 -2.20
N VAL A 153 -27.05 10.56 -1.25
CA VAL A 153 -25.95 10.12 -0.37
C VAL A 153 -25.36 8.84 -0.93
N SER A 154 -24.04 8.83 -1.15
CA SER A 154 -23.34 7.61 -1.56
C SER A 154 -21.97 7.50 -0.89
N MET A 155 -21.20 6.43 -1.20
CA MET A 155 -19.92 6.12 -0.53
C MET A 155 -18.91 7.28 -0.55
N ASN A 156 -18.93 8.15 -1.59
CA ASN A 156 -18.03 9.29 -1.72
C ASN A 156 -18.77 10.63 -1.84
N ARG A 157 -20.09 10.65 -1.61
CA ARG A 157 -20.95 11.84 -1.63
C ARG A 157 -21.74 11.91 -0.34
N ILE A 158 -21.43 12.88 0.49
CA ILE A 158 -22.08 13.09 1.78
C ILE A 158 -23.17 14.15 1.68
N LEU A 159 -24.25 13.96 2.43
CA LEU A 159 -25.23 15.01 2.66
C LEU A 159 -24.81 15.84 3.88
N SER A 160 -24.75 17.17 3.73
CA SER A 160 -24.48 18.07 4.85
C SER A 160 -25.66 19.01 5.04
N ARG A 161 -26.30 19.00 6.22
CA ARG A 161 -27.47 19.85 6.53
C ARG A 161 -27.38 20.34 7.97
N GLN A 162 -27.40 21.65 8.18
CA GLN A 162 -27.37 22.29 9.50
C GLN A 162 -26.22 21.81 10.43
N GLY A 163 -25.03 21.53 9.87
CA GLY A 163 -23.89 21.04 10.64
C GLY A 163 -23.84 19.52 10.84
N TYR A 164 -24.92 18.82 10.54
CA TYR A 164 -24.95 17.35 10.49
C TYR A 164 -24.45 16.85 9.14
N ARG A 165 -23.74 15.75 9.16
CA ARG A 165 -23.21 15.07 7.98
C ARG A 165 -23.69 13.62 7.97
N PHE A 166 -24.20 13.18 6.83
CA PHE A 166 -24.76 11.84 6.63
C PHE A 166 -23.93 11.09 5.61
N TYR A 167 -23.57 9.86 5.94
CA TYR A 167 -22.70 8.98 5.16
C TYR A 167 -23.39 7.66 4.92
N GLN A 168 -23.27 7.10 3.71
CA GLN A 168 -23.75 5.76 3.40
C GLN A 168 -22.99 4.73 4.22
N SER A 169 -23.65 3.91 5.01
CA SER A 169 -23.05 2.91 5.89
C SER A 169 -23.41 1.50 5.49
N SER A 170 -24.71 1.22 5.40
CA SER A 170 -25.27 -0.09 5.07
C SER A 170 -26.65 0.07 4.42
N PHE A 171 -27.30 -1.01 4.08
CA PHE A 171 -28.66 -1.05 3.55
C PHE A 171 -29.34 -2.35 3.95
N ASP A 172 -30.64 -2.40 3.85
CA ASP A 172 -31.43 -3.58 4.16
C ASP A 172 -31.44 -4.56 2.97
N ASP A 173 -31.55 -5.85 3.24
CA ASP A 173 -31.46 -6.91 2.22
C ASP A 173 -32.55 -6.78 1.13
N ASP A 174 -33.73 -6.23 1.49
CA ASP A 174 -34.83 -5.94 0.57
C ASP A 174 -34.60 -4.67 -0.28
N LYS A 175 -33.59 -3.89 0.01
CA LYS A 175 -33.26 -2.58 -0.59
C LYS A 175 -34.35 -1.50 -0.37
N GLU A 176 -35.25 -1.68 0.58
CA GLU A 176 -36.26 -0.71 0.98
C GLU A 176 -35.81 0.18 2.14
N GLY A 177 -34.64 -0.13 2.73
CA GLY A 177 -34.05 0.66 3.82
C GLY A 177 -32.57 0.96 3.59
N SER A 178 -32.13 2.07 4.18
CA SER A 178 -30.74 2.52 4.18
C SER A 178 -30.30 2.97 5.56
N TRP A 179 -29.08 2.55 5.93
CA TRP A 179 -28.43 2.95 7.17
C TRP A 179 -27.42 4.06 6.88
N LEU A 180 -27.63 5.21 7.49
CA LEU A 180 -26.71 6.34 7.39
C LEU A 180 -25.94 6.52 8.70
N SER A 181 -24.63 6.66 8.61
CA SER A 181 -23.83 7.15 9.73
C SER A 181 -23.99 8.66 9.83
N VAL A 182 -24.26 9.15 11.04
CA VAL A 182 -24.47 10.58 11.32
C VAL A 182 -23.31 11.12 12.13
N ASN A 183 -22.75 12.24 11.70
CA ASN A 183 -21.71 12.97 12.44
C ASN A 183 -22.08 14.44 12.54
N TYR A 184 -22.12 14.95 13.76
CA TYR A 184 -22.28 16.36 14.07
C TYR A 184 -20.99 16.88 14.73
N ASP A 185 -20.17 17.61 13.97
CA ASP A 185 -18.96 18.25 14.45
C ASP A 185 -18.74 19.57 13.71
N PRO A 186 -19.50 20.63 14.05
CA PRO A 186 -19.49 21.89 13.31
C PRO A 186 -18.18 22.66 13.47
N TRP A 187 -17.45 22.48 14.55
CA TRP A 187 -16.27 23.27 14.89
C TRP A 187 -14.97 22.51 14.83
N GLY A 188 -14.91 21.28 15.36
CA GLY A 188 -13.67 20.52 15.53
C GLY A 188 -13.02 20.18 14.19
N ILE A 189 -13.81 19.73 13.22
CA ILE A 189 -13.31 19.41 11.86
C ILE A 189 -12.70 20.63 11.20
N GLY A 190 -13.37 21.81 11.27
CA GLY A 190 -12.87 23.04 10.66
C GLY A 190 -11.55 23.49 11.25
N VAL A 191 -11.41 23.47 12.58
CA VAL A 191 -10.16 23.82 13.28
C VAL A 191 -9.05 22.82 12.95
N THR A 192 -9.34 21.50 12.93
CA THR A 192 -8.38 20.47 12.59
C THR A 192 -7.88 20.64 11.15
N TYR A 193 -8.77 20.90 10.21
CA TYR A 193 -8.39 21.15 8.80
C TYR A 193 -7.57 22.41 8.62
N ALA A 194 -7.88 23.49 9.35
CA ALA A 194 -7.03 24.68 9.38
C ALA A 194 -5.61 24.34 9.85
N GLY A 195 -5.50 23.47 10.86
CA GLY A 195 -4.22 22.92 11.32
C GLY A 195 -3.49 22.09 10.23
N TYR A 196 -4.19 21.27 9.46
CA TYR A 196 -3.59 20.51 8.33
C TYR A 196 -3.08 21.43 7.22
N ILE A 197 -3.85 22.44 6.85
CA ILE A 197 -3.44 23.43 5.85
C ILE A 197 -2.20 24.20 6.33
N LEU A 198 -2.21 24.66 7.57
CA LEU A 198 -1.08 25.38 8.17
C LEU A 198 0.18 24.52 8.22
N LEU A 199 0.04 23.23 8.56
CA LEU A 199 1.13 22.27 8.55
C LEU A 199 1.68 22.07 7.14
N GLY A 200 0.83 21.84 6.15
CA GLY A 200 1.23 21.72 4.74
C GLY A 200 1.99 22.94 4.24
N ILE A 201 1.46 24.15 4.51
CA ILE A 201 2.11 25.41 4.14
C ILE A 201 3.48 25.54 4.83
N SER A 202 3.57 25.24 6.13
CA SER A 202 4.83 25.36 6.87
C SER A 202 5.90 24.39 6.35
N MET A 203 5.52 23.15 6.07
CA MET A 203 6.41 22.13 5.52
C MET A 203 6.88 22.48 4.10
N LEU A 204 5.97 22.99 3.23
CA LEU A 204 6.34 23.52 1.92
C LEU A 204 7.29 24.71 2.04
N TRP A 205 7.05 25.59 2.99
CA TRP A 205 7.95 26.72 3.23
C TRP A 205 9.36 26.26 3.62
N MET A 206 9.47 25.23 4.43
CA MET A 206 10.76 24.63 4.79
C MET A 206 11.51 24.04 3.57
N LEU A 207 10.79 23.51 2.57
CA LEU A 207 11.37 23.01 1.31
C LEU A 207 11.76 24.15 0.34
N VAL A 208 10.90 25.17 0.19
CA VAL A 208 11.06 26.22 -0.83
C VAL A 208 11.82 27.44 -0.33
N GLY A 209 11.83 27.71 0.98
CA GLY A 209 12.39 28.89 1.61
C GLY A 209 13.87 29.14 1.25
N ARG A 210 14.19 30.35 0.81
CA ARG A 210 15.54 30.72 0.33
C ARG A 210 16.63 30.61 1.40
N SER A 211 16.32 30.85 2.65
CA SER A 211 17.21 30.76 3.82
C SER A 211 17.09 29.45 4.59
N GLY A 212 16.25 28.52 4.12
CA GLY A 212 15.97 27.25 4.79
C GLY A 212 17.14 26.26 4.79
N GLU A 213 17.17 25.39 5.79
CA GLU A 213 18.17 24.33 5.95
C GLU A 213 18.21 23.40 4.73
N PHE A 214 17.06 23.07 4.13
CA PHE A 214 16.96 22.25 2.93
C PHE A 214 17.76 22.85 1.76
N ARG A 215 17.60 24.17 1.48
CA ARG A 215 18.38 24.85 0.44
C ARG A 215 19.86 24.99 0.80
N ARG A 216 20.19 25.14 2.09
CA ARG A 216 21.57 25.14 2.56
C ARG A 216 22.21 23.77 2.29
N LEU A 217 21.52 22.67 2.56
CA LEU A 217 21.97 21.32 2.24
C LEU A 217 22.16 21.13 0.72
N LEU A 218 21.21 21.58 -0.11
CA LEU A 218 21.33 21.53 -1.58
C LEU A 218 22.56 22.23 -2.12
N ARG A 219 23.02 23.32 -1.46
CA ARG A 219 24.19 24.11 -1.85
C ARG A 219 25.48 23.64 -1.21
N HIS A 220 25.41 22.63 -0.35
CA HIS A 220 26.61 22.19 0.39
C HIS A 220 27.69 21.66 -0.56
N PRO A 221 29.00 22.04 -0.40
CA PRO A 221 30.08 21.67 -1.32
C PRO A 221 30.21 20.17 -1.54
N LEU A 222 30.03 19.37 -0.48
CA LEU A 222 30.12 17.90 -0.53
C LEU A 222 28.98 17.26 -1.35
N LEU A 223 27.90 17.99 -1.62
CA LEU A 223 26.76 17.52 -2.40
C LEU A 223 26.75 18.06 -3.85
N ARG A 224 27.75 18.86 -4.28
CA ARG A 224 27.68 19.68 -5.51
C ARG A 224 28.38 19.09 -6.75
N LYS A 225 29.01 17.91 -6.72
CA LYS A 225 29.74 17.34 -7.88
C LYS A 225 28.89 16.38 -8.71
N GLY A 226 28.77 16.68 -10.04
CA GLY A 226 28.24 15.78 -11.08
C GLY A 226 27.41 16.47 -12.15
N GLY A 227 27.79 16.33 -13.42
CA GLY A 227 27.07 16.80 -14.62
C GLY A 227 26.14 15.73 -15.20
N MET A 228 25.15 16.17 -15.97
CA MET A 228 24.04 15.37 -16.50
C MET A 228 24.33 14.92 -17.95
N PHE A 229 24.27 13.60 -18.22
CA PHE A 229 24.21 13.06 -19.59
C PHE A 229 23.28 11.85 -19.65
N VAL A 230 22.37 11.85 -20.65
CA VAL A 230 21.37 10.81 -20.88
C VAL A 230 21.63 10.13 -22.22
N TRP A 231 21.77 8.78 -22.22
CA TRP A 231 21.73 7.97 -23.44
C TRP A 231 20.76 6.79 -23.27
N LEU A 232 19.96 6.58 -24.31
CA LEU A 232 18.91 5.55 -24.37
C LEU A 232 19.38 4.39 -25.28
N LEU A 233 19.25 3.15 -24.81
CA LEU A 233 19.48 1.96 -25.67
C LEU A 233 18.46 0.86 -25.33
N MET A 234 17.80 0.32 -26.36
CA MET A 234 16.86 -0.79 -26.31
C MET A 234 17.60 -2.13 -26.35
N ALA A 235 17.15 -3.09 -25.53
CA ALA A 235 17.60 -4.49 -25.58
C ALA A 235 16.44 -5.42 -25.99
N VAL A 236 16.76 -6.36 -26.88
CA VAL A 236 15.84 -7.39 -27.41
C VAL A 236 15.90 -8.62 -26.51
N VAL A 237 14.73 -9.15 -26.15
CA VAL A 237 14.58 -10.38 -25.35
C VAL A 237 14.33 -11.57 -26.27
N THR A 238 15.15 -12.61 -26.14
CA THR A 238 14.95 -13.90 -26.82
C THR A 238 14.20 -14.87 -25.91
N VAL A 239 13.20 -15.55 -26.46
CA VAL A 239 12.35 -16.53 -25.78
C VAL A 239 12.93 -17.93 -26.01
N VAL A 240 13.10 -18.69 -24.93
CA VAL A 240 13.51 -20.09 -24.93
C VAL A 240 12.28 -21.00 -24.99
N GLN A 241 12.25 -21.91 -25.96
CA GLN A 241 11.20 -22.93 -26.10
C GLN A 241 11.47 -24.13 -25.22
N ALA A 242 10.42 -24.66 -24.58
CA ALA A 242 10.45 -25.87 -23.75
C ALA A 242 9.78 -27.08 -24.46
N GLU A 243 10.20 -28.27 -24.08
CA GLU A 243 9.83 -29.58 -24.66
C GLU A 243 8.32 -29.87 -24.65
N ASN A 244 7.84 -30.49 -25.76
CA ASN A 244 6.45 -30.85 -25.98
C ASN A 244 6.10 -32.22 -25.38
N ARG A 245 5.09 -32.26 -24.51
CA ARG A 245 4.30 -33.46 -24.19
C ARG A 245 3.06 -33.49 -25.09
N SER A 246 2.75 -34.65 -25.69
CA SER A 246 1.62 -34.83 -26.60
C SER A 246 0.30 -35.08 -25.83
N LEU A 247 -0.23 -34.05 -25.17
CA LEU A 247 -1.60 -34.07 -24.62
C LEU A 247 -2.58 -33.58 -25.68
N PRO A 248 -3.83 -34.10 -25.74
CA PRO A 248 -4.84 -33.60 -26.67
C PRO A 248 -5.21 -32.16 -26.29
N ALA A 249 -4.78 -31.22 -27.10
CA ALA A 249 -4.98 -29.78 -26.96
C ALA A 249 -5.37 -29.16 -28.29
N LEU A 250 -5.89 -27.93 -28.27
CA LEU A 250 -6.14 -27.12 -29.45
C LEU A 250 -4.85 -26.92 -30.25
N ALA A 251 -4.98 -26.91 -31.59
CA ALA A 251 -3.87 -26.49 -32.43
C ALA A 251 -3.47 -25.04 -32.08
N LEU A 252 -2.17 -24.71 -32.12
CA LEU A 252 -1.65 -23.41 -31.70
C LEU A 252 -2.35 -22.23 -32.42
N ARG A 253 -2.63 -22.35 -33.72
CA ARG A 253 -3.35 -21.31 -34.48
C ARG A 253 -4.78 -21.09 -33.96
N GLN A 254 -5.49 -22.15 -33.55
CA GLN A 254 -6.83 -22.06 -33.01
C GLN A 254 -6.80 -21.43 -31.59
N ALA A 255 -5.83 -21.83 -30.77
CA ALA A 255 -5.60 -21.26 -29.46
C ALA A 255 -5.25 -19.76 -29.55
N ASP A 256 -4.39 -19.36 -30.49
CA ASP A 256 -4.06 -17.95 -30.72
C ASP A 256 -5.29 -17.14 -31.18
N SER A 257 -6.15 -17.69 -32.03
CA SER A 257 -7.40 -17.03 -32.44
C SER A 257 -8.37 -16.90 -31.26
N LEU A 258 -8.45 -17.93 -30.41
CA LEU A 258 -9.32 -17.94 -29.23
C LEU A 258 -8.86 -16.92 -28.19
N ALA A 259 -7.56 -16.69 -28.05
CA ALA A 259 -6.97 -15.74 -27.12
C ALA A 259 -7.56 -14.32 -27.23
N PHE A 260 -7.94 -13.89 -28.44
CA PHE A 260 -8.50 -12.55 -28.70
C PHE A 260 -10.02 -12.46 -28.52
N LYS A 261 -10.72 -13.59 -28.41
CA LYS A 261 -12.17 -13.58 -28.13
C LYS A 261 -12.44 -12.95 -26.79
N GLN A 262 -13.50 -12.13 -26.71
CA GLN A 262 -13.84 -11.42 -25.48
C GLN A 262 -14.91 -12.20 -24.71
N VAL A 263 -14.70 -12.24 -23.39
CA VAL A 263 -15.60 -12.91 -22.45
C VAL A 263 -15.80 -12.02 -21.21
N ILE A 264 -16.86 -12.26 -20.46
CA ILE A 264 -17.07 -11.64 -19.16
C ILE A 264 -16.40 -12.55 -18.11
N TYR A 265 -15.50 -11.99 -17.32
CA TYR A 265 -14.79 -12.72 -16.27
C TYR A 265 -14.41 -11.78 -15.12
N HIS A 266 -14.73 -12.16 -13.88
CA HIS A 266 -14.54 -11.34 -12.70
C HIS A 266 -15.04 -9.89 -12.89
N ASP A 267 -16.31 -9.79 -13.28
CA ASP A 267 -17.04 -8.53 -13.43
C ASP A 267 -16.38 -7.52 -14.39
N ARG A 268 -15.72 -8.00 -15.42
CA ARG A 268 -15.27 -7.15 -16.53
C ARG A 268 -15.18 -7.93 -17.84
N VAL A 269 -15.25 -7.19 -18.94
CA VAL A 269 -14.93 -7.74 -20.25
C VAL A 269 -13.42 -7.91 -20.36
N VAL A 270 -12.99 -9.13 -20.71
CA VAL A 270 -11.56 -9.50 -20.84
C VAL A 270 -11.32 -10.32 -22.10
N PRO A 271 -10.08 -10.34 -22.65
CA PRO A 271 -9.72 -11.37 -23.63
C PRO A 271 -9.76 -12.76 -22.98
N PHE A 272 -10.12 -13.78 -23.76
CA PHE A 272 -10.11 -15.18 -23.30
C PHE A 272 -8.76 -15.60 -22.75
N ASN A 273 -7.66 -15.05 -23.26
CA ASN A 273 -6.32 -15.21 -22.70
C ASN A 273 -6.25 -14.92 -21.21
N THR A 274 -6.93 -13.88 -20.72
CA THR A 274 -6.92 -13.49 -19.30
C THR A 274 -7.58 -14.58 -18.44
N LEU A 275 -8.77 -15.08 -18.83
CA LEU A 275 -9.45 -16.19 -18.17
C LEU A 275 -8.58 -17.47 -18.21
N ALA A 276 -8.09 -17.83 -19.38
CA ALA A 276 -7.31 -19.06 -19.55
C ALA A 276 -6.02 -19.04 -18.72
N ARG A 277 -5.31 -17.91 -18.71
CA ARG A 277 -4.11 -17.74 -17.91
C ARG A 277 -4.39 -17.83 -16.41
N ASP A 278 -5.46 -17.20 -15.94
CA ASP A 278 -5.83 -17.27 -14.52
C ASP A 278 -6.20 -18.69 -14.10
N PHE A 279 -7.00 -19.37 -14.91
CA PHE A 279 -7.36 -20.78 -14.69
C PHE A 279 -6.11 -21.67 -14.54
N VAL A 280 -5.18 -21.59 -15.48
CA VAL A 280 -3.94 -22.41 -15.45
C VAL A 280 -3.06 -22.02 -14.26
N LEU A 281 -2.91 -20.73 -13.99
CA LEU A 281 -2.09 -20.22 -12.87
C LEU A 281 -2.66 -20.65 -11.51
N LYS A 282 -3.96 -20.55 -11.31
CA LYS A 282 -4.62 -20.99 -10.05
C LYS A 282 -4.48 -22.48 -9.83
N LEU A 283 -4.65 -23.28 -10.87
CA LEU A 283 -4.53 -24.74 -10.77
C LEU A 283 -3.10 -25.20 -10.54
N THR A 284 -2.16 -24.74 -11.36
CA THR A 284 -0.81 -25.30 -11.42
C THR A 284 0.25 -24.49 -10.68
N GLY A 285 -0.06 -23.26 -10.27
CA GLY A 285 0.91 -22.29 -9.75
C GLY A 285 1.86 -21.73 -10.82
N LYS A 286 1.65 -22.04 -12.12
CA LYS A 286 2.48 -21.64 -13.25
C LYS A 286 1.62 -21.04 -14.36
N PRO A 287 2.14 -20.10 -15.17
CA PRO A 287 1.36 -19.46 -16.25
C PRO A 287 1.17 -20.36 -17.49
N SER A 288 1.78 -21.54 -17.52
CA SER A 288 1.69 -22.53 -18.62
C SER A 288 1.82 -23.92 -18.06
N TYR A 289 1.37 -24.93 -18.78
CA TYR A 289 1.43 -26.33 -18.37
C TYR A 289 1.93 -27.21 -19.53
N GLY A 290 2.93 -28.05 -19.29
CA GLY A 290 3.44 -29.03 -20.27
C GLY A 290 3.96 -28.40 -21.59
N GLY A 291 4.44 -27.16 -21.56
CA GLY A 291 4.86 -26.43 -22.76
C GLY A 291 3.72 -25.82 -23.61
N MET A 292 2.47 -26.03 -23.16
CA MET A 292 1.27 -25.52 -23.84
C MET A 292 0.89 -24.13 -23.34
N THR A 293 0.25 -23.33 -24.21
CA THR A 293 -0.32 -22.05 -23.84
C THR A 293 -1.57 -22.24 -22.95
N PRO A 294 -1.95 -21.26 -22.14
CA PRO A 294 -3.16 -21.36 -21.31
C PRO A 294 -4.42 -21.69 -22.11
N GLU A 295 -4.56 -21.14 -23.29
CA GLU A 295 -5.70 -21.37 -24.18
C GLU A 295 -5.74 -22.81 -24.72
N GLN A 296 -4.58 -23.41 -24.96
CA GLN A 296 -4.48 -24.81 -25.34
C GLN A 296 -4.91 -25.72 -24.18
N VAL A 297 -4.53 -25.39 -22.96
CA VAL A 297 -4.91 -26.14 -21.73
C VAL A 297 -6.41 -26.08 -21.51
N VAL A 298 -6.99 -24.87 -21.52
CA VAL A 298 -8.44 -24.70 -21.32
C VAL A 298 -9.22 -25.36 -22.47
N GLY A 299 -8.78 -25.18 -23.71
CA GLY A 299 -9.36 -25.87 -24.85
C GLY A 299 -9.28 -27.39 -24.76
N GLY A 300 -8.18 -27.93 -24.22
CA GLY A 300 -8.03 -29.35 -23.95
C GLY A 300 -9.04 -29.87 -22.91
N TRP A 301 -9.25 -29.14 -21.82
CA TRP A 301 -10.28 -29.44 -20.81
C TRP A 301 -11.71 -29.42 -21.38
N LEU A 302 -12.02 -28.50 -22.33
CA LEU A 302 -13.32 -28.42 -22.96
C LEU A 302 -13.56 -29.55 -23.96
N LEU A 303 -12.52 -29.94 -24.72
CA LEU A 303 -12.63 -30.93 -25.79
C LEU A 303 -12.52 -32.37 -25.30
N ARG A 304 -11.68 -32.63 -24.30
CA ARG A 304 -11.34 -33.98 -23.80
C ARG A 304 -11.25 -34.03 -22.29
N PRO A 305 -12.32 -33.68 -21.55
CA PRO A 305 -12.31 -33.65 -20.08
C PRO A 305 -11.95 -35.00 -19.45
N GLU A 306 -12.28 -36.12 -20.12
CA GLU A 306 -11.97 -37.49 -19.67
C GLU A 306 -10.46 -37.79 -19.62
N VAL A 307 -9.67 -37.15 -20.46
CA VAL A 307 -8.20 -37.26 -20.44
C VAL A 307 -7.61 -36.32 -19.40
N TRP A 308 -8.04 -35.06 -19.42
CA TRP A 308 -7.48 -34.01 -18.56
C TRP A 308 -7.78 -34.19 -17.07
N GLN A 309 -8.88 -34.86 -16.69
CA GLN A 309 -9.16 -35.19 -15.29
C GLN A 309 -8.10 -36.11 -14.65
N ASN A 310 -7.34 -36.86 -15.47
CA ASN A 310 -6.27 -37.76 -15.03
C ASN A 310 -4.89 -37.10 -15.05
N GLU A 311 -4.79 -35.83 -15.50
CA GLU A 311 -3.53 -35.08 -15.47
C GLU A 311 -3.23 -34.49 -14.10
N PRO A 312 -1.98 -34.65 -13.58
CA PRO A 312 -1.58 -34.13 -12.26
C PRO A 312 -1.28 -32.64 -12.35
N MET A 313 -2.31 -31.80 -12.38
CA MET A 313 -2.15 -30.35 -12.54
C MET A 313 -2.66 -29.50 -11.35
N ILE A 314 -3.36 -30.09 -10.39
CA ILE A 314 -3.85 -29.38 -9.20
C ILE A 314 -2.71 -29.28 -8.17
N TYR A 315 -2.09 -28.12 -8.07
CA TYR A 315 -0.98 -27.88 -7.14
C TYR A 315 -1.49 -27.74 -5.70
N ILE A 316 -1.02 -28.63 -4.79
CA ILE A 316 -1.34 -28.63 -3.36
C ILE A 316 -0.06 -28.31 -2.58
N LYS A 317 0.00 -27.09 -2.03
CA LYS A 317 1.16 -26.59 -1.29
C LYS A 317 1.34 -27.27 0.08
N SER A 318 0.24 -27.53 0.81
CA SER A 318 0.26 -28.08 2.16
C SER A 318 0.73 -29.53 2.18
N ALA A 319 1.82 -29.80 2.90
CA ALA A 319 2.31 -31.16 3.10
C ALA A 319 1.34 -32.01 3.94
N GLU A 320 0.65 -31.38 4.92
CA GLU A 320 -0.34 -32.01 5.77
C GLU A 320 -1.55 -32.50 4.96
N LEU A 321 -2.10 -31.64 4.09
CA LEU A 321 -3.21 -32.01 3.23
C LEU A 321 -2.82 -33.10 2.22
N ARG A 322 -1.60 -33.06 1.66
CA ARG A 322 -1.10 -34.11 0.77
C ARG A 322 -1.02 -35.50 1.49
N HIS A 323 -0.58 -35.48 2.73
CA HIS A 323 -0.52 -36.69 3.54
C HIS A 323 -1.92 -37.28 3.82
N LEU A 324 -2.89 -36.41 4.17
CA LEU A 324 -4.29 -36.83 4.37
C LEU A 324 -4.91 -37.43 3.09
N LEU A 325 -4.61 -36.81 1.94
CA LEU A 325 -5.07 -37.29 0.64
C LEU A 325 -4.25 -38.48 0.08
N ARG A 326 -3.18 -38.89 0.78
CA ARG A 326 -2.25 -39.96 0.37
C ARG A 326 -1.60 -39.69 -1.01
N LEU A 327 -1.23 -38.46 -1.28
CA LEU A 327 -0.59 -38.04 -2.52
C LEU A 327 0.92 -38.23 -2.43
N SER A 328 1.53 -38.79 -3.46
CA SER A 328 2.98 -38.96 -3.57
C SER A 328 3.69 -37.74 -4.11
N SER A 329 2.96 -36.80 -4.76
CA SER A 329 3.50 -35.59 -5.37
C SER A 329 2.81 -34.33 -4.86
N SER A 330 3.37 -33.14 -5.19
CA SER A 330 2.73 -31.86 -4.93
C SER A 330 1.61 -31.51 -5.92
N TYR A 331 1.43 -32.33 -6.94
CA TYR A 331 0.37 -32.17 -7.93
C TYR A 331 -0.59 -33.36 -7.85
N ALA A 332 -1.88 -33.07 -7.70
CA ALA A 332 -2.97 -34.03 -7.70
C ALA A 332 -3.68 -34.05 -9.06
N ARG A 333 -4.28 -35.16 -9.39
CA ARG A 333 -5.27 -35.28 -10.46
C ARG A 333 -6.64 -34.92 -9.90
N LEU A 334 -7.56 -34.53 -10.76
CA LEU A 334 -8.94 -34.33 -10.33
C LEU A 334 -9.51 -35.63 -9.75
N THR A 335 -9.21 -36.76 -10.37
CA THR A 335 -9.66 -38.09 -9.90
C THR A 335 -9.11 -38.52 -8.54
N ASP A 336 -7.94 -37.99 -8.10
CA ASP A 336 -7.38 -38.27 -6.77
C ASP A 336 -8.19 -37.66 -5.62
N LEU A 337 -9.01 -36.64 -5.94
CA LEU A 337 -9.84 -35.89 -4.99
C LEU A 337 -11.27 -36.43 -4.85
N PHE A 338 -11.60 -37.51 -5.62
CA PHE A 338 -12.87 -38.19 -5.54
C PHE A 338 -12.65 -39.66 -5.26
N ASP A 339 -13.52 -40.26 -4.44
CA ASP A 339 -13.64 -41.70 -4.24
C ASP A 339 -15.03 -42.11 -4.76
N GLY A 340 -15.05 -42.60 -6.00
CA GLY A 340 -16.30 -42.77 -6.75
C GLY A 340 -17.04 -41.46 -6.93
N GLN A 341 -18.19 -41.30 -6.29
CA GLN A 341 -18.96 -40.05 -6.28
C GLN A 341 -18.70 -39.18 -5.03
N ASN A 342 -17.95 -39.67 -4.05
CA ASN A 342 -17.72 -38.97 -2.82
C ASN A 342 -16.52 -38.00 -2.94
N TYR A 343 -16.74 -36.74 -2.60
CA TYR A 343 -15.69 -35.72 -2.61
C TYR A 343 -14.87 -35.79 -1.32
N ARG A 344 -13.61 -36.21 -1.43
CA ARG A 344 -12.73 -36.51 -0.28
C ARG A 344 -12.42 -35.29 0.61
N LEU A 345 -12.40 -34.08 0.08
CA LEU A 345 -12.13 -32.88 0.89
C LEU A 345 -13.25 -32.59 1.88
N GLN A 346 -14.48 -33.04 1.61
CA GLN A 346 -15.62 -32.85 2.50
C GLN A 346 -15.45 -33.61 3.83
N GLU A 347 -14.74 -34.73 3.83
CA GLU A 347 -14.46 -35.52 5.03
C GLU A 347 -13.52 -34.80 6.01
N PHE A 348 -12.66 -33.91 5.49
CA PHE A 348 -11.66 -33.18 6.28
C PHE A 348 -12.15 -31.78 6.69
N TRP A 349 -13.27 -31.32 6.15
CA TRP A 349 -13.88 -30.04 6.47
C TRP A 349 -14.61 -30.09 7.81
N LYS A 350 -13.92 -29.73 8.90
CA LYS A 350 -14.51 -29.63 10.24
C LYS A 350 -15.10 -28.25 10.55
N GLY A 351 -15.05 -27.34 9.62
CA GLY A 351 -15.51 -25.95 9.75
C GLY A 351 -17.01 -25.83 9.63
N GLY A 352 -17.76 -26.17 10.66
CA GLY A 352 -19.08 -25.60 10.89
C GLY A 352 -18.90 -24.09 11.12
N GLN A 353 -19.76 -23.29 10.49
CA GLN A 353 -19.83 -21.82 10.55
C GLN A 353 -19.58 -21.26 11.96
N LYS A 354 -18.32 -21.02 12.32
CA LYS A 354 -17.96 -20.20 13.48
C LYS A 354 -17.45 -18.86 12.96
N PRO A 355 -18.23 -17.78 13.03
CA PRO A 355 -17.95 -16.52 12.35
C PRO A 355 -16.70 -15.77 12.79
N HIS A 356 -16.01 -16.19 13.86
CA HIS A 356 -14.93 -15.42 14.49
C HIS A 356 -13.67 -16.23 14.84
N MET A 357 -13.52 -17.48 14.39
CA MET A 357 -12.32 -18.27 14.70
C MET A 357 -11.32 -18.20 13.52
N LYS A 358 -10.06 -17.81 13.78
CA LYS A 358 -9.00 -17.81 12.75
C LYS A 358 -8.87 -19.23 12.18
N MET A 359 -9.05 -19.37 10.86
CA MET A 359 -8.84 -20.63 10.14
C MET A 359 -7.43 -21.17 10.37
N THR A 360 -7.33 -22.46 10.59
CA THR A 360 -6.05 -23.19 10.67
C THR A 360 -5.36 -23.21 9.31
N SER A 361 -4.07 -23.52 9.28
CA SER A 361 -3.31 -23.70 8.03
C SER A 361 -3.87 -24.81 7.15
N LEU A 362 -4.41 -25.87 7.76
CA LEU A 362 -5.04 -26.97 7.06
C LEU A 362 -6.38 -26.57 6.44
N GLU A 363 -7.25 -25.88 7.19
CA GLU A 363 -8.53 -25.38 6.67
C GLU A 363 -8.34 -24.45 5.48
N LYS A 364 -7.35 -23.55 5.54
CA LYS A 364 -6.98 -22.69 4.39
C LYS A 364 -6.54 -23.50 3.18
N ALA A 365 -5.74 -24.54 3.39
CA ALA A 365 -5.27 -25.40 2.29
C ALA A 365 -6.41 -26.23 1.68
N ILE A 366 -7.37 -26.67 2.48
CA ILE A 366 -8.59 -27.35 2.01
C ILE A 366 -9.40 -26.40 1.16
N MET A 367 -9.67 -25.17 1.64
CA MET A 367 -10.44 -24.17 0.92
C MET A 367 -9.75 -23.78 -0.40
N GLU A 368 -8.43 -23.55 -0.39
CA GLU A 368 -7.66 -23.25 -1.62
C GLU A 368 -7.75 -24.41 -2.64
N THR A 369 -7.75 -25.65 -2.18
CA THR A 369 -7.86 -26.83 -3.06
C THR A 369 -9.28 -26.99 -3.57
N ASP A 370 -10.28 -26.73 -2.74
CA ASP A 370 -11.69 -26.76 -3.10
C ASP A 370 -12.02 -25.70 -4.19
N GLU A 371 -11.50 -24.48 -4.05
CA GLU A 371 -11.62 -23.44 -5.09
C GLU A 371 -11.06 -23.91 -6.44
N LYS A 372 -9.92 -24.63 -6.44
CA LYS A 372 -9.33 -25.17 -7.66
C LYS A 372 -10.21 -26.23 -8.32
N VAL A 373 -10.79 -27.11 -7.51
CA VAL A 373 -11.77 -28.11 -7.99
C VAL A 373 -13.02 -27.41 -8.52
N GLY A 374 -13.54 -26.44 -7.79
CA GLY A 374 -14.68 -25.62 -8.22
C GLY A 374 -14.46 -24.99 -9.59
N LEU A 375 -13.29 -24.39 -9.85
CA LEU A 375 -12.95 -23.83 -11.16
C LEU A 375 -12.99 -24.86 -12.29
N ILE A 376 -12.50 -26.10 -12.05
CA ILE A 376 -12.56 -27.17 -13.05
C ILE A 376 -14.02 -27.58 -13.31
N LEU A 377 -14.81 -27.72 -12.24
CA LEU A 377 -16.21 -28.10 -12.37
C LEU A 377 -17.03 -27.01 -13.09
N MET A 378 -16.78 -25.73 -12.80
CA MET A 378 -17.39 -24.59 -13.51
C MET A 378 -17.00 -24.57 -15.01
N LEU A 379 -15.74 -24.90 -15.32
CA LEU A 379 -15.31 -25.01 -16.73
C LEU A 379 -16.05 -26.15 -17.45
N ARG A 380 -16.19 -27.33 -16.80
CA ARG A 380 -16.88 -28.50 -17.37
C ARG A 380 -18.39 -28.27 -17.52
N SER A 381 -19.03 -27.54 -16.61
CA SER A 381 -20.46 -27.20 -16.71
C SER A 381 -20.74 -26.04 -17.67
N GLY A 382 -19.69 -25.37 -18.19
CA GLY A 382 -19.83 -24.20 -19.05
C GLY A 382 -20.14 -22.89 -18.31
N THR A 383 -20.20 -22.92 -16.97
CA THR A 383 -20.54 -21.75 -16.15
C THR A 383 -19.35 -20.83 -15.86
N LEU A 384 -18.14 -21.20 -16.28
CA LEU A 384 -16.95 -20.36 -16.12
C LEU A 384 -16.80 -19.34 -17.26
N ILE A 385 -17.27 -19.66 -18.47
CA ILE A 385 -17.08 -18.87 -19.66
C ILE A 385 -18.41 -18.19 -20.03
N HIS A 386 -18.48 -16.88 -19.81
CA HIS A 386 -19.63 -16.08 -20.21
C HIS A 386 -19.26 -15.25 -21.44
N PRO A 387 -19.73 -15.65 -22.66
CA PRO A 387 -19.54 -14.86 -23.86
C PRO A 387 -20.25 -13.52 -23.75
N LEU A 388 -19.82 -12.50 -24.50
CA LEU A 388 -20.53 -11.23 -24.57
C LEU A 388 -21.93 -11.43 -25.16
N PRO A 389 -22.95 -10.78 -24.59
CA PRO A 389 -24.30 -10.78 -25.16
C PRO A 389 -24.31 -10.16 -26.55
N GLU A 390 -25.05 -10.77 -27.48
CA GLU A 390 -25.20 -10.27 -28.85
C GLU A 390 -26.13 -9.04 -28.97
N ASP A 391 -26.90 -8.77 -27.92
CA ASP A 391 -27.86 -7.65 -27.85
C ASP A 391 -27.23 -6.26 -27.73
N GLY A 392 -25.90 -6.19 -27.64
CA GLY A 392 -25.18 -4.93 -27.50
C GLY A 392 -25.29 -4.26 -26.13
N SER A 393 -25.88 -4.94 -25.12
CA SER A 393 -26.02 -4.44 -23.75
C SER A 393 -24.67 -4.17 -23.11
N ILE A 394 -23.64 -4.92 -23.51
CA ILE A 394 -22.26 -4.78 -23.01
C ILE A 394 -21.34 -4.35 -24.15
N LYS A 395 -20.68 -3.21 -23.95
CA LYS A 395 -19.74 -2.68 -24.96
C LYS A 395 -18.45 -3.50 -24.98
N PRO A 396 -18.04 -4.06 -26.14
CA PRO A 396 -16.78 -4.77 -26.26
C PRO A 396 -15.57 -3.84 -26.08
N LEU A 397 -14.45 -4.42 -25.66
CA LEU A 397 -13.17 -3.70 -25.63
C LEU A 397 -12.69 -3.41 -27.05
N SER A 398 -11.96 -2.31 -27.22
CA SER A 398 -11.26 -2.04 -28.47
C SER A 398 -10.15 -3.06 -28.71
N ASP A 399 -9.84 -3.36 -29.99
CA ASP A 399 -8.78 -4.31 -30.36
C ASP A 399 -7.43 -3.93 -29.75
N VAL A 400 -7.13 -2.64 -29.68
CA VAL A 400 -5.89 -2.14 -29.04
C VAL A 400 -5.85 -2.51 -27.56
N LYS A 401 -6.97 -2.41 -26.84
CA LYS A 401 -7.05 -2.76 -25.43
C LYS A 401 -6.93 -4.27 -25.21
N VAL A 402 -7.53 -5.08 -26.08
CA VAL A 402 -7.39 -6.54 -26.09
C VAL A 402 -5.93 -6.94 -26.29
N GLN A 403 -5.26 -6.37 -27.30
CA GLN A 403 -3.84 -6.63 -27.57
C GLN A 403 -2.94 -6.20 -26.41
N ALA A 404 -3.21 -5.03 -25.81
CA ALA A 404 -2.47 -4.53 -24.68
C ALA A 404 -2.59 -5.46 -23.44
N GLU A 405 -3.77 -6.00 -23.18
CA GLU A 405 -3.99 -6.93 -22.09
C GLU A 405 -3.30 -8.28 -22.33
N ILE A 406 -3.38 -8.82 -23.53
CA ILE A 406 -2.67 -10.05 -23.92
C ILE A 406 -1.15 -9.84 -23.78
N LEU A 407 -0.62 -8.69 -24.24
CA LEU A 407 0.80 -8.36 -24.10
C LEU A 407 1.21 -8.29 -22.61
N TYR A 408 0.39 -7.63 -21.78
CA TYR A 408 0.63 -7.55 -20.33
C TYR A 408 0.66 -8.95 -19.68
N ASN A 409 -0.23 -9.84 -20.08
CA ASN A 409 -0.33 -11.19 -19.56
C ASN A 409 0.85 -12.09 -19.99
N ARG A 410 1.37 -11.90 -21.20
CA ARG A 410 2.50 -12.69 -21.73
C ARG A 410 3.83 -12.33 -21.09
N ILE A 411 4.03 -11.10 -20.64
CA ILE A 411 5.30 -10.64 -20.07
C ILE A 411 5.24 -10.70 -18.53
N PRO A 412 6.05 -11.52 -17.86
CA PRO A 412 6.11 -11.57 -16.39
C PRO A 412 6.97 -10.42 -15.82
N PHE A 413 6.50 -9.16 -15.98
CA PHE A 413 7.23 -7.94 -15.63
C PHE A 413 7.88 -7.99 -14.25
N SER A 414 7.11 -8.30 -13.21
CA SER A 414 7.61 -8.31 -11.83
C SER A 414 8.73 -9.33 -11.63
N LYS A 415 8.56 -10.55 -12.21
CA LYS A 415 9.56 -11.62 -12.08
C LYS A 415 10.88 -11.27 -12.75
N LEU A 416 10.82 -10.78 -13.99
CA LEU A 416 12.02 -10.39 -14.72
C LEU A 416 12.74 -9.23 -14.03
N LEU A 417 11.97 -8.23 -13.61
CA LEU A 417 12.53 -7.04 -12.99
C LEU A 417 13.11 -7.29 -11.60
N PHE A 418 12.45 -8.06 -10.71
CA PHE A 418 13.06 -8.28 -9.39
C PHE A 418 14.36 -9.07 -9.51
N MET A 419 14.41 -10.09 -10.37
CA MET A 419 15.63 -10.86 -10.61
C MET A 419 16.75 -9.98 -11.16
N PHE A 420 16.45 -9.18 -12.19
CA PHE A 420 17.40 -8.26 -12.79
C PHE A 420 17.87 -7.20 -11.80
N ASN A 421 16.94 -6.51 -11.14
CA ASN A 421 17.25 -5.38 -10.26
C ASN A 421 18.03 -5.83 -9.03
N LEU A 422 17.70 -6.96 -8.40
CA LEU A 422 18.46 -7.49 -7.27
C LEU A 422 19.86 -7.92 -7.69
N THR A 423 19.99 -8.63 -8.82
CA THR A 423 21.29 -9.12 -9.29
C THR A 423 22.19 -7.95 -9.66
N VAL A 424 21.74 -7.05 -10.52
CA VAL A 424 22.51 -5.89 -10.97
C VAL A 424 22.75 -4.90 -9.83
N GLY A 425 21.74 -4.69 -8.97
CA GLY A 425 21.85 -3.83 -7.79
C GLY A 425 22.88 -4.33 -6.79
N MET A 426 22.95 -5.65 -6.55
CA MET A 426 23.95 -6.27 -5.67
C MET A 426 25.36 -6.16 -6.27
N LEU A 427 25.50 -6.43 -7.57
CA LEU A 427 26.79 -6.26 -8.27
C LEU A 427 27.26 -4.80 -8.21
N ALA A 428 26.35 -3.85 -8.47
CA ALA A 428 26.65 -2.43 -8.39
C ALA A 428 26.99 -1.99 -6.95
N PHE A 429 26.39 -2.59 -5.93
CA PHE A 429 26.69 -2.30 -4.53
C PHE A 429 28.08 -2.81 -4.13
N PHE A 430 28.43 -4.03 -4.51
CA PHE A 430 29.78 -4.55 -4.27
C PHE A 430 30.85 -3.78 -5.04
N TYR A 431 30.53 -3.39 -6.28
CA TYR A 431 31.42 -2.54 -7.07
C TYR A 431 31.60 -1.16 -6.44
N LEU A 432 30.54 -0.59 -5.85
CA LEU A 432 30.60 0.65 -5.06
C LEU A 432 31.55 0.50 -3.86
N LEU A 433 31.44 -0.60 -3.11
CA LEU A 433 32.31 -0.89 -1.98
C LEU A 433 33.76 -1.05 -2.45
N TYR A 434 34.02 -1.81 -3.53
CA TYR A 434 35.35 -1.97 -4.11
C TYR A 434 35.99 -0.63 -4.52
N CYS A 435 35.28 0.21 -5.28
CA CYS A 435 35.73 1.55 -5.66
C CYS A 435 35.98 2.45 -4.44
N SER A 436 35.19 2.26 -3.38
CA SER A 436 35.36 3.01 -2.13
C SER A 436 36.61 2.63 -1.36
N MET A 437 37.08 1.39 -1.52
CA MET A 437 38.28 0.87 -0.83
C MET A 437 39.55 1.04 -1.64
N HIS A 438 39.51 1.01 -2.97
CA HIS A 438 40.70 0.92 -3.85
C HIS A 438 40.96 2.17 -4.70
N ARG A 439 40.34 3.31 -4.45
CA ARG A 439 40.46 4.58 -5.24
C ARG A 439 40.29 4.42 -6.76
N SER A 440 39.67 3.34 -7.21
CA SER A 440 39.47 3.08 -8.64
C SER A 440 38.40 4.00 -9.21
N ALA A 441 38.73 4.73 -10.27
CA ALA A 441 37.72 5.42 -11.09
C ALA A 441 37.01 4.35 -11.93
N GLY A 442 35.83 3.98 -11.52
CA GLY A 442 35.16 2.81 -12.06
C GLY A 442 34.62 2.99 -13.47
N LYS A 443 35.25 2.36 -14.45
CA LYS A 443 34.74 2.31 -15.84
C LYS A 443 33.41 1.58 -15.97
N ALA A 444 33.09 0.63 -15.06
CA ALA A 444 31.86 -0.14 -15.08
C ALA A 444 30.58 0.64 -14.70
N TRP A 445 30.70 1.87 -14.16
CA TRP A 445 29.53 2.70 -13.83
C TRP A 445 28.64 2.98 -15.05
N SER A 446 29.19 3.04 -16.26
CA SER A 446 28.43 3.24 -17.48
C SER A 446 27.49 2.06 -17.75
N VAL A 447 27.95 0.83 -17.54
CA VAL A 447 27.15 -0.39 -17.72
C VAL A 447 25.99 -0.42 -16.72
N PHE A 448 26.29 -0.20 -15.44
CA PHE A 448 25.23 -0.14 -14.40
C PHE A 448 24.23 0.99 -14.64
N THR A 449 24.68 2.08 -15.26
CA THR A 449 23.82 3.20 -15.63
C THR A 449 22.85 2.83 -16.73
N VAL A 450 23.31 2.16 -17.79
CA VAL A 450 22.45 1.65 -18.86
C VAL A 450 21.45 0.66 -18.30
N ALA A 451 21.91 -0.25 -17.42
CA ALA A 451 21.04 -1.21 -16.75
C ALA A 451 19.94 -0.53 -15.91
N LEU A 452 20.28 0.56 -15.16
CA LEU A 452 19.30 1.33 -14.40
C LEU A 452 18.22 1.96 -15.30
N TYR A 453 18.63 2.58 -16.40
CA TYR A 453 17.64 3.20 -17.32
C TYR A 453 16.81 2.16 -18.04
N ALA A 454 17.40 1.02 -18.44
CA ALA A 454 16.65 -0.07 -19.04
C ALA A 454 15.61 -0.63 -18.04
N ALA A 455 15.99 -0.85 -16.79
CA ALA A 455 15.08 -1.28 -15.73
C ALA A 455 13.95 -0.27 -15.51
N PHE A 456 14.26 1.03 -15.45
CA PHE A 456 13.27 2.09 -15.27
C PHE A 456 12.26 2.13 -16.42
N LEU A 457 12.74 2.10 -17.67
CA LEU A 457 11.87 2.15 -18.84
C LEU A 457 10.98 0.90 -18.95
N PHE A 458 11.54 -0.28 -18.67
CA PHE A 458 10.78 -1.52 -18.69
C PHE A 458 9.73 -1.56 -17.55
N GLN A 459 10.07 -1.08 -16.34
CA GLN A 459 9.12 -0.92 -15.25
C GLN A 459 8.02 0.08 -15.60
N LEU A 460 8.40 1.23 -16.15
CA LEU A 460 7.45 2.27 -16.58
C LEU A 460 6.49 1.72 -17.65
N PHE A 461 7.01 0.99 -18.62
CA PHE A 461 6.20 0.36 -19.67
C PHE A 461 5.18 -0.61 -19.07
N GLY A 462 5.61 -1.54 -18.20
CA GLY A 462 4.70 -2.49 -17.55
C GLY A 462 3.66 -1.81 -16.68
N TYR A 463 4.04 -0.74 -15.97
CA TYR A 463 3.13 0.04 -15.13
C TYR A 463 2.09 0.81 -15.95
N CYS A 464 2.52 1.47 -17.04
CA CYS A 464 1.62 2.17 -17.95
C CYS A 464 0.66 1.20 -18.67
N LEU A 465 1.15 0.02 -19.04
CA LEU A 465 0.34 -1.01 -19.68
C LEU A 465 -0.77 -1.50 -18.73
N ARG A 466 -0.44 -1.76 -17.45
CA ARG A 466 -1.43 -2.10 -16.43
C ARG A 466 -2.44 -0.98 -16.20
N TRP A 467 -1.98 0.29 -16.17
CA TRP A 467 -2.85 1.46 -16.06
C TRP A 467 -3.83 1.53 -17.23
N TYR A 468 -3.33 1.38 -18.48
CA TYR A 468 -4.15 1.43 -19.69
C TYR A 468 -5.21 0.33 -19.71
N VAL A 469 -4.82 -0.91 -19.40
CA VAL A 469 -5.72 -2.06 -19.33
C VAL A 469 -6.78 -1.88 -18.23
N GLY A 470 -6.36 -1.48 -17.03
CA GLY A 470 -7.24 -1.30 -15.87
C GLY A 470 -8.12 -0.05 -15.92
N GLY A 471 -7.79 0.93 -16.80
CA GLY A 471 -8.50 2.22 -16.90
C GLY A 471 -8.35 3.11 -15.65
N ARG A 472 -7.47 2.74 -14.70
CA ARG A 472 -7.25 3.46 -13.44
C ARG A 472 -5.79 3.39 -13.02
N ILE A 473 -5.37 4.35 -12.18
CA ILE A 473 -4.02 4.33 -11.61
C ILE A 473 -3.85 3.06 -10.76
N PRO A 474 -2.81 2.23 -11.01
CA PRO A 474 -2.59 0.99 -10.27
C PRO A 474 -2.07 1.24 -8.85
N LEU A 475 -2.98 1.46 -7.88
CA LEU A 475 -2.68 1.76 -6.47
C LEU A 475 -3.70 1.12 -5.50
N SER A 476 -4.49 0.15 -5.98
CA SER A 476 -5.63 -0.37 -5.22
C SER A 476 -5.32 -1.58 -4.34
N ASN A 477 -4.21 -2.24 -4.54
CA ASN A 477 -3.81 -3.41 -3.75
C ASN A 477 -2.30 -3.39 -3.46
N GLY A 478 -1.85 -4.32 -2.60
CA GLY A 478 -0.45 -4.41 -2.18
C GLY A 478 0.53 -4.64 -3.33
N TYR A 479 0.14 -5.40 -4.34
CA TYR A 479 0.96 -5.61 -5.54
C TYR A 479 1.19 -4.31 -6.32
N GLU A 480 0.12 -3.56 -6.58
CA GLU A 480 0.16 -2.30 -7.34
C GLU A 480 0.95 -1.21 -6.60
N THR A 481 0.79 -1.11 -5.27
CA THR A 481 1.54 -0.16 -4.45
C THR A 481 3.04 -0.47 -4.42
N MET A 482 3.43 -1.75 -4.38
CA MET A 482 4.84 -2.16 -4.49
C MET A 482 5.41 -1.89 -5.88
N GLN A 483 4.64 -2.08 -6.95
CA GLN A 483 5.02 -1.71 -8.33
C GLN A 483 5.28 -0.20 -8.44
N PHE A 484 4.40 0.61 -7.86
CA PHE A 484 4.58 2.07 -7.83
C PHE A 484 5.80 2.48 -7.00
N MET A 485 6.00 1.89 -5.83
CA MET A 485 7.20 2.11 -5.01
C MET A 485 8.48 1.76 -5.78
N ALA A 486 8.50 0.63 -6.50
CA ALA A 486 9.61 0.22 -7.33
C ALA A 486 9.91 1.24 -8.44
N LEU A 487 8.86 1.74 -9.10
CA LEU A 487 8.98 2.78 -10.13
C LEU A 487 9.55 4.08 -9.55
N CYS A 488 9.03 4.53 -8.41
CA CYS A 488 9.52 5.73 -7.71
C CYS A 488 10.99 5.61 -7.31
N THR A 489 11.42 4.44 -6.82
CA THR A 489 12.82 4.22 -6.43
C THR A 489 13.76 4.26 -7.62
N LEU A 490 13.39 3.64 -8.74
CA LEU A 490 14.18 3.73 -9.98
C LEU A 490 14.23 5.16 -10.52
N LEU A 491 13.11 5.89 -10.50
CA LEU A 491 13.06 7.30 -10.91
C LEU A 491 13.98 8.18 -10.06
N LEU A 492 13.93 8.02 -8.73
CA LEU A 492 14.81 8.74 -7.81
C LEU A 492 16.29 8.41 -8.08
N ALA A 493 16.61 7.14 -8.33
CA ALA A 493 17.95 6.74 -8.71
C ALA A 493 18.39 7.38 -10.03
N CYS A 494 17.55 7.41 -11.04
CA CYS A 494 17.83 8.08 -12.33
C CYS A 494 18.10 9.57 -12.15
N ILE A 495 17.34 10.27 -11.29
CA ILE A 495 17.50 11.70 -11.03
C ILE A 495 18.82 11.97 -10.28
N PHE A 496 19.13 11.18 -9.25
CA PHE A 496 20.25 11.46 -8.34
C PHE A 496 21.57 10.80 -8.74
N ARG A 497 21.58 9.81 -9.64
CA ARG A 497 22.79 9.05 -9.98
C ARG A 497 23.96 9.90 -10.46
N CYS A 498 23.70 10.98 -11.22
CA CYS A 498 24.76 11.85 -11.75
C CYS A 498 25.46 12.61 -10.64
N ARG A 499 24.79 12.83 -9.53
CA ARG A 499 25.30 13.55 -8.36
C ARG A 499 25.84 12.59 -7.29
N PHE A 500 25.20 11.41 -7.16
CA PHE A 500 25.52 10.41 -6.14
C PHE A 500 25.51 9.01 -6.75
N SER A 501 26.67 8.47 -7.08
CA SER A 501 26.79 7.16 -7.75
C SER A 501 26.15 6.01 -6.95
N PHE A 502 26.13 6.09 -5.62
CA PHE A 502 25.51 5.07 -4.76
C PHE A 502 23.99 4.96 -4.92
N THR A 503 23.31 6.03 -5.37
CA THR A 503 21.86 5.99 -5.56
C THR A 503 21.43 5.03 -6.66
N LEU A 504 22.31 4.72 -7.62
CA LEU A 504 22.09 3.73 -8.65
C LEU A 504 21.88 2.33 -8.07
N SER A 505 22.84 1.87 -7.23
CA SER A 505 22.74 0.56 -6.59
C SER A 505 21.54 0.49 -5.64
N PHE A 506 21.27 1.57 -4.91
CA PHE A 506 20.12 1.63 -3.99
C PHE A 506 18.79 1.57 -4.72
N GLY A 507 18.62 2.32 -5.80
CA GLY A 507 17.40 2.30 -6.59
C GLY A 507 17.10 0.90 -7.15
N LEU A 508 18.12 0.22 -7.69
CA LEU A 508 17.97 -1.15 -8.16
C LEU A 508 17.64 -2.12 -7.02
N LEU A 509 18.34 -2.05 -5.88
CA LEU A 509 18.10 -2.94 -4.74
C LEU A 509 16.69 -2.74 -4.16
N ILE A 510 16.31 -1.49 -3.85
CA ILE A 510 14.99 -1.20 -3.25
C ILE A 510 13.87 -1.59 -4.22
N SER A 511 14.00 -1.22 -5.50
CA SER A 511 13.05 -1.63 -6.53
C SER A 511 12.97 -3.16 -6.65
N GLY A 512 14.12 -3.85 -6.66
CA GLY A 512 14.17 -5.30 -6.72
C GLY A 512 13.48 -5.96 -5.52
N PHE A 513 13.72 -5.47 -4.28
CA PHE A 513 13.04 -5.97 -3.08
C PHE A 513 11.54 -5.67 -3.09
N ALA A 514 11.11 -4.47 -3.51
CA ALA A 514 9.70 -4.13 -3.60
C ALA A 514 8.97 -5.07 -4.59
N LEU A 515 9.57 -5.32 -5.76
CA LEU A 515 9.01 -6.23 -6.76
C LEU A 515 9.05 -7.70 -6.32
N LEU A 516 10.06 -8.12 -5.56
CA LEU A 516 10.10 -9.44 -4.97
C LEU A 516 8.96 -9.63 -3.97
N VAL A 517 8.70 -8.64 -3.12
CA VAL A 517 7.57 -8.65 -2.19
C VAL A 517 6.25 -8.72 -2.94
N ALA A 518 6.08 -7.91 -3.99
CA ALA A 518 4.91 -7.96 -4.86
C ALA A 518 4.71 -9.35 -5.48
N TYR A 519 5.79 -9.97 -5.93
CA TYR A 519 5.75 -11.31 -6.55
C TYR A 519 5.40 -12.42 -5.55
N LEU A 520 5.96 -12.36 -4.32
CA LEU A 520 5.72 -13.37 -3.28
C LEU A 520 4.34 -13.23 -2.62
N GLY A 521 3.83 -12.02 -2.49
CA GLY A 521 2.54 -11.74 -1.86
C GLY A 521 1.35 -12.12 -2.74
N GLN A 522 1.31 -11.57 -3.93
CA GLN A 522 0.23 -11.81 -4.90
C GLN A 522 0.85 -11.89 -6.30
N ASN A 523 1.10 -13.07 -6.79
CA ASN A 523 1.76 -13.27 -8.09
C ASN A 523 0.93 -12.69 -9.25
N ASN A 524 1.06 -11.37 -9.48
CA ASN A 524 0.36 -10.58 -10.49
C ASN A 524 -1.18 -10.74 -10.42
N PRO A 525 -1.82 -10.13 -9.39
CA PRO A 525 -3.25 -10.26 -9.19
C PRO A 525 -4.02 -9.70 -10.39
N GLN A 526 -5.19 -10.27 -10.62
CA GLN A 526 -6.09 -9.82 -11.67
C GLN A 526 -6.44 -8.35 -11.52
N ILE A 527 -6.71 -7.73 -12.65
CA ILE A 527 -7.25 -6.38 -12.69
C ILE A 527 -8.77 -6.53 -12.54
N THR A 528 -9.30 -6.17 -11.37
CA THR A 528 -10.74 -6.21 -11.06
C THR A 528 -11.32 -4.80 -10.99
N PRO A 529 -12.63 -4.63 -11.11
CA PRO A 529 -13.32 -3.38 -10.76
C PRO A 529 -13.00 -2.95 -9.32
N LEU A 530 -13.01 -1.64 -9.05
CA LEU A 530 -12.79 -1.13 -7.70
C LEU A 530 -14.07 -1.20 -6.88
N MET A 531 -13.93 -1.51 -5.61
CA MET A 531 -15.02 -1.27 -4.66
C MET A 531 -15.35 0.23 -4.60
N PRO A 532 -16.62 0.60 -4.41
CA PRO A 532 -17.06 2.00 -4.45
C PRO A 532 -16.27 2.95 -3.55
N VAL A 533 -15.94 2.51 -2.35
CA VAL A 533 -15.17 3.31 -1.37
C VAL A 533 -13.76 3.65 -1.86
N LEU A 534 -13.17 2.84 -2.74
CA LEU A 534 -11.83 3.07 -3.28
C LEU A 534 -11.81 3.98 -4.53
N LEU A 535 -12.98 4.33 -5.08
CA LEU A 535 -13.14 5.25 -6.22
C LEU A 535 -13.01 6.71 -5.78
N SER A 536 -11.84 7.08 -5.20
CA SER A 536 -11.59 8.44 -4.75
C SER A 536 -10.23 8.95 -5.23
N PRO A 537 -10.16 10.12 -5.90
CA PRO A 537 -8.89 10.75 -6.24
C PRO A 537 -8.02 11.06 -5.01
N TRP A 538 -8.64 11.39 -3.89
CA TRP A 538 -7.95 11.66 -2.62
C TRP A 538 -7.19 10.45 -2.12
N LEU A 539 -7.78 9.25 -2.24
CA LEU A 539 -7.12 7.99 -1.89
C LEU A 539 -5.89 7.75 -2.76
N SER A 540 -5.99 7.95 -4.08
CA SER A 540 -4.86 7.76 -5.00
C SER A 540 -3.71 8.71 -4.69
N ILE A 541 -3.99 9.99 -4.36
CA ILE A 541 -2.98 10.97 -3.97
C ILE A 541 -2.37 10.58 -2.62
N HIS A 542 -3.19 10.21 -1.63
CA HIS A 542 -2.74 9.72 -0.33
C HIS A 542 -1.73 8.57 -0.47
N VAL A 543 -2.12 7.50 -1.15
CA VAL A 543 -1.28 6.30 -1.34
C VAL A 543 0.01 6.66 -2.09
N SER A 544 -0.07 7.48 -3.14
CA SER A 544 1.11 7.91 -3.90
C SER A 544 2.13 8.62 -3.02
N LEU A 545 1.70 9.57 -2.19
CA LEU A 545 2.58 10.32 -1.29
C LEU A 545 3.21 9.42 -0.22
N ILE A 546 2.43 8.51 0.35
CA ILE A 546 2.95 7.52 1.32
C ILE A 546 4.03 6.64 0.67
N MET A 547 3.80 6.11 -0.53
CA MET A 547 4.76 5.25 -1.22
C MET A 547 6.05 6.01 -1.60
N VAL A 548 5.96 7.25 -2.06
CA VAL A 548 7.13 8.12 -2.30
C VAL A 548 7.93 8.34 -1.01
N SER A 549 7.23 8.60 0.10
CA SER A 549 7.87 8.75 1.42
C SER A 549 8.62 7.47 1.82
N TYR A 550 8.00 6.31 1.69
CA TYR A 550 8.64 5.01 2.02
C TYR A 550 9.84 4.72 1.12
N ALA A 551 9.78 5.07 -0.15
CA ALA A 551 10.93 4.98 -1.06
C ALA A 551 12.12 5.83 -0.57
N LEU A 552 11.87 7.08 -0.16
CA LEU A 552 12.89 7.97 0.37
C LEU A 552 13.46 7.47 1.71
N PHE A 553 12.63 6.92 2.60
CA PHE A 553 13.09 6.31 3.85
C PHE A 553 13.94 5.06 3.60
N ALA A 554 13.60 4.24 2.62
CA ALA A 554 14.39 3.09 2.22
C ALA A 554 15.80 3.52 1.69
N PHE A 555 15.89 4.61 0.91
CA PHE A 555 17.17 5.20 0.52
C PHE A 555 18.00 5.63 1.72
N MET A 556 17.38 6.27 2.73
CA MET A 556 18.09 6.67 3.95
C MET A 556 18.55 5.48 4.78
N MET A 557 17.78 4.41 4.83
CA MET A 557 18.14 3.15 5.50
C MET A 557 19.36 2.51 4.83
N LEU A 558 19.34 2.31 3.51
CA LEU A 558 20.50 1.77 2.77
C LEU A 558 21.74 2.68 2.88
N ASN A 559 21.52 3.99 2.90
CA ASN A 559 22.58 4.97 3.11
C ASN A 559 23.22 4.82 4.49
N GLY A 560 22.43 4.56 5.52
CA GLY A 560 22.92 4.23 6.86
C GLY A 560 23.73 2.94 6.87
N LEU A 561 23.25 1.87 6.23
CA LEU A 561 23.97 0.61 6.11
C LEU A 561 25.31 0.79 5.38
N LEU A 562 25.32 1.53 4.27
CA LEU A 562 26.55 1.85 3.54
C LEU A 562 27.55 2.64 4.40
N ALA A 563 27.06 3.60 5.20
CA ALA A 563 27.92 4.35 6.12
C ALA A 563 28.56 3.44 7.17
N PHE A 564 27.87 2.41 7.66
CA PHE A 564 28.44 1.41 8.55
C PHE A 564 29.49 0.55 7.84
N CYS A 565 29.26 0.13 6.60
CA CYS A 565 30.23 -0.64 5.82
C CYS A 565 31.52 0.15 5.56
N ILE A 566 31.42 1.44 5.22
CA ILE A 566 32.57 2.29 4.89
C ILE A 566 33.28 2.81 6.16
N GLY A 567 32.50 3.12 7.21
CA GLY A 567 32.97 3.87 8.37
C GLY A 567 34.09 3.22 9.20
N GLY A 568 34.28 1.89 9.10
CA GLY A 568 35.39 1.18 9.73
C GLY A 568 35.53 1.47 11.21
N TRP A 569 34.45 1.36 11.99
CA TRP A 569 34.34 1.76 13.40
C TRP A 569 35.28 1.00 14.36
N ARG A 570 36.04 0.02 13.86
CA ARG A 570 37.08 -0.68 14.63
C ARG A 570 38.45 0.04 14.47
N LYS A 571 39.04 0.41 15.60
CA LYS A 571 40.40 0.95 15.70
C LYS A 571 41.44 -0.11 15.29
N LYS A 572 41.87 -0.16 14.04
CA LYS A 572 43.11 -0.80 13.65
C LYS A 572 43.80 0.06 12.59
N ALA A 573 45.14 0.15 12.72
CA ALA A 573 46.03 0.96 11.94
C ALA A 573 45.73 0.98 10.44
N ILE A 574 45.03 2.01 10.00
CA ILE A 574 44.77 2.33 8.60
C ILE A 574 45.44 3.68 8.38
N ASP A 575 46.09 3.82 7.23
CA ASP A 575 46.69 5.06 6.75
C ASP A 575 45.81 6.29 7.05
N SER A 576 46.35 7.33 7.62
CA SER A 576 45.65 8.52 8.10
C SER A 576 44.82 9.19 6.99
N GLU A 577 45.31 9.15 5.75
CA GLU A 577 44.65 9.72 4.58
C GLU A 577 43.39 8.94 4.19
N ILE A 578 43.44 7.60 4.26
CA ILE A 578 42.27 6.72 3.98
C ILE A 578 41.22 6.93 5.06
N GLN A 579 41.60 7.11 6.31
CA GLN A 579 40.70 7.36 7.41
C GLN A 579 39.97 8.70 7.25
N GLU A 580 40.65 9.75 6.83
CA GLU A 580 40.05 11.06 6.59
C GLU A 580 39.05 11.02 5.42
N GLN A 581 39.37 10.36 4.33
CA GLN A 581 38.49 10.16 3.19
C GLN A 581 37.21 9.39 3.56
N ARG A 582 37.32 8.36 4.41
CA ARG A 582 36.18 7.63 4.94
C ARG A 582 35.25 8.51 5.78
N LYS A 583 35.81 9.36 6.65
CA LYS A 583 35.04 10.34 7.42
C LYS A 583 34.28 11.29 6.53
N VAL A 584 34.91 11.87 5.52
CA VAL A 584 34.28 12.77 4.55
C VAL A 584 33.14 12.08 3.81
N ARG A 585 33.31 10.82 3.41
CA ARG A 585 32.25 10.04 2.77
C ARG A 585 31.07 9.77 3.71
N VAL A 586 31.32 9.35 4.94
CA VAL A 586 30.28 9.13 5.94
C VAL A 586 29.50 10.42 6.21
N GLU A 587 30.19 11.56 6.26
CA GLU A 587 29.55 12.87 6.38
C GLU A 587 28.70 13.20 5.15
N GLN A 588 29.21 12.95 3.95
CA GLN A 588 28.45 13.13 2.69
C GLN A 588 27.15 12.30 2.70
N LEU A 589 27.22 11.04 3.13
CA LEU A 589 26.07 10.16 3.28
C LEU A 589 25.06 10.71 4.30
N MET A 590 25.54 11.27 5.43
CA MET A 590 24.68 11.90 6.42
C MET A 590 23.97 13.14 5.86
N LEU A 591 24.69 14.00 5.14
CA LEU A 591 24.13 15.19 4.52
C LEU A 591 23.09 14.83 3.44
N PHE A 592 23.35 13.77 2.67
CA PHE A 592 22.37 13.26 1.70
C PHE A 592 21.09 12.75 2.40
N SER A 593 21.22 11.96 3.47
CA SER A 593 20.05 11.49 4.24
C SER A 593 19.27 12.66 4.85
N ARG A 594 19.97 13.68 5.37
CA ARG A 594 19.31 14.91 5.86
C ARG A 594 18.58 15.65 4.74
N LEU A 595 19.16 15.70 3.54
CA LEU A 595 18.51 16.31 2.40
C LEU A 595 17.22 15.54 2.02
N MET A 596 17.27 14.20 1.99
CA MET A 596 16.11 13.36 1.66
C MET A 596 15.03 13.37 2.76
N LEU A 597 15.41 13.63 4.00
CA LEU A 597 14.49 13.65 5.13
C LEU A 597 13.36 14.70 4.97
N TYR A 598 13.67 15.87 4.37
CA TYR A 598 12.69 16.93 4.16
C TYR A 598 11.54 16.53 3.24
N PRO A 599 11.78 16.09 1.99
CA PRO A 599 10.72 15.64 1.12
C PRO A 599 10.05 14.35 1.64
N ALA A 600 10.78 13.47 2.31
CA ALA A 600 10.22 12.23 2.85
C ALA A 600 9.17 12.49 3.93
N VAL A 601 9.49 13.32 4.93
CA VAL A 601 8.56 13.66 6.02
C VAL A 601 7.43 14.55 5.50
N PHE A 602 7.70 15.43 4.52
CA PHE A 602 6.64 16.18 3.84
C PHE A 602 5.64 15.26 3.16
N CYS A 603 6.10 14.30 2.35
CA CYS A 603 5.22 13.34 1.68
C CYS A 603 4.45 12.48 2.67
N LEU A 604 5.09 12.02 3.78
CA LEU A 604 4.43 11.26 4.81
C LEU A 604 3.33 12.08 5.50
N GLY A 605 3.64 13.29 5.95
CA GLY A 605 2.67 14.17 6.62
C GLY A 605 1.51 14.56 5.70
N ALA A 606 1.81 15.01 4.48
CA ALA A 606 0.78 15.34 3.50
C ALA A 606 -0.08 14.12 3.15
N GLY A 607 0.56 12.95 2.99
CA GLY A 607 -0.15 11.69 2.77
C GLY A 607 -1.11 11.37 3.92
N ILE A 608 -0.65 11.39 5.18
CA ILE A 608 -1.48 11.12 6.37
C ILE A 608 -2.71 12.07 6.39
N PHE A 609 -2.51 13.37 6.20
CA PHE A 609 -3.61 14.33 6.32
C PHE A 609 -4.59 14.29 5.13
N ILE A 610 -4.10 14.03 3.91
CA ILE A 610 -4.98 13.79 2.76
C ILE A 610 -5.79 12.49 2.97
N GLY A 611 -5.18 11.47 3.54
CA GLY A 611 -5.88 10.25 3.96
C GLY A 611 -6.95 10.51 5.02
N ALA A 612 -6.67 11.39 5.99
CA ALA A 612 -7.63 11.80 7.00
C ALA A 612 -8.83 12.58 6.39
N VAL A 613 -8.57 13.43 5.39
CA VAL A 613 -9.64 14.11 4.64
C VAL A 613 -10.50 13.10 3.89
N TRP A 614 -9.88 12.16 3.18
CA TRP A 614 -10.60 11.08 2.50
C TRP A 614 -11.44 10.24 3.46
N ALA A 615 -10.87 9.82 4.59
CA ALA A 615 -11.57 9.04 5.61
C ALA A 615 -12.78 9.80 6.18
N ASN A 616 -12.65 11.12 6.39
CA ASN A 616 -13.76 11.96 6.84
C ASN A 616 -14.88 12.11 5.79
N VAL A 617 -14.55 12.09 4.51
CA VAL A 617 -15.56 12.14 3.42
C VAL A 617 -16.20 10.77 3.21
N SER A 618 -15.46 9.67 3.33
CA SER A 618 -15.96 8.33 3.05
C SER A 618 -16.64 7.68 4.27
N TRP A 619 -16.15 7.95 5.50
CA TRP A 619 -16.59 7.26 6.73
C TRP A 619 -17.05 8.18 7.86
N GLY A 620 -16.99 9.51 7.65
CA GLY A 620 -17.39 10.47 8.67
C GLY A 620 -16.40 10.67 9.82
N ARG A 621 -15.22 10.09 9.75
CA ARG A 621 -14.18 10.21 10.78
C ARG A 621 -12.86 10.55 10.12
N TYR A 622 -12.25 11.67 10.49
CA TYR A 622 -10.93 12.03 9.98
C TYR A 622 -9.78 11.30 10.70
N TRP A 623 -10.05 10.66 11.85
CA TRP A 623 -9.11 9.85 12.63
C TRP A 623 -9.85 8.83 13.46
N ALA A 624 -9.51 7.57 13.35
CA ALA A 624 -10.16 6.46 14.05
C ALA A 624 -9.23 5.69 15.00
N TRP A 625 -7.98 6.11 15.15
CA TRP A 625 -6.95 5.38 15.90
C TRP A 625 -6.70 3.95 15.39
N ASP A 626 -7.06 3.66 14.16
CA ASP A 626 -6.75 2.39 13.51
C ASP A 626 -5.23 2.10 13.58
N PRO A 627 -4.79 0.85 13.75
CA PRO A 627 -3.36 0.51 13.83
C PRO A 627 -2.52 1.08 12.70
N LYS A 628 -3.05 1.20 11.48
CA LYS A 628 -2.34 1.78 10.33
C LYS A 628 -2.13 3.28 10.46
N GLU A 629 -3.14 4.00 10.95
CA GLU A 629 -3.04 5.43 11.27
C GLU A 629 -2.03 5.68 12.40
N VAL A 630 -2.10 4.88 13.46
CA VAL A 630 -1.20 4.97 14.62
C VAL A 630 0.25 4.72 14.20
N TRP A 631 0.55 3.68 13.42
CA TRP A 631 1.92 3.40 12.97
C TRP A 631 2.43 4.41 11.94
N ALA A 632 1.56 5.00 11.12
CA ALA A 632 1.91 6.12 10.25
C ALA A 632 2.29 7.35 11.09
N LEU A 633 1.52 7.66 12.15
CA LEU A 633 1.85 8.72 13.10
C LEU A 633 3.16 8.45 13.85
N ILE A 634 3.39 7.22 14.33
CA ILE A 634 4.66 6.81 14.97
C ILE A 634 5.83 7.05 14.01
N SER A 635 5.70 6.63 12.75
CA SER A 635 6.73 6.86 11.73
C SER A 635 6.99 8.34 11.53
N PHE A 636 5.93 9.15 11.42
CA PHE A 636 6.02 10.60 11.28
C PHE A 636 6.73 11.26 12.46
N LEU A 637 6.39 10.85 13.69
CA LEU A 637 7.03 11.34 14.91
C LEU A 637 8.52 10.94 14.94
N ILE A 638 8.86 9.68 14.72
CA ILE A 638 10.24 9.17 14.77
C ILE A 638 11.12 9.89 13.72
N TYR A 639 10.71 9.96 12.46
CA TYR A 639 11.49 10.67 11.46
C TYR A 639 11.52 12.19 11.70
N GLY A 640 10.43 12.77 12.22
CA GLY A 640 10.34 14.16 12.63
C GLY A 640 11.35 14.54 13.73
N ALA A 641 11.64 13.63 14.66
CA ALA A 641 12.64 13.85 15.70
C ALA A 641 14.04 14.11 15.13
N ALA A 642 14.39 13.57 13.99
CA ALA A 642 15.70 13.75 13.36
C ALA A 642 15.97 15.18 12.85
N PHE A 643 14.93 16.00 12.67
CA PHE A 643 15.10 17.45 12.38
C PHE A 643 15.68 18.24 13.55
N HIS A 644 15.62 17.71 14.77
CA HIS A 644 16.04 18.41 15.97
C HIS A 644 17.56 18.36 16.22
N GLY A 645 18.38 18.06 15.20
CA GLY A 645 19.84 18.08 15.29
C GLY A 645 20.44 19.37 15.92
N PRO A 646 19.93 20.58 15.65
CA PRO A 646 20.37 21.79 16.34
C PRO A 646 20.10 21.78 17.85
N SER A 647 19.02 21.12 18.27
CA SER A 647 18.61 21.03 19.67
C SER A 647 19.09 19.77 20.39
N LEU A 648 19.21 18.65 19.66
CA LEU A 648 19.64 17.35 20.16
C LEU A 648 21.00 17.00 19.54
N ALA A 649 22.08 17.31 20.29
CA ALA A 649 23.45 17.14 19.78
C ALA A 649 23.78 15.72 19.29
N VAL A 650 23.08 14.71 19.81
CA VAL A 650 23.25 13.30 19.41
C VAL A 650 23.00 13.09 17.90
N PHE A 651 22.04 13.80 17.30
CA PHE A 651 21.78 13.72 15.86
C PHE A 651 22.84 14.41 14.99
N ARG A 652 23.80 15.14 15.59
CA ARG A 652 24.95 15.69 14.85
C ARG A 652 26.03 14.64 14.63
N GLN A 653 26.05 13.58 15.43
CA GLN A 653 27.02 12.49 15.32
C GLN A 653 26.65 11.57 14.17
N PRO A 654 27.51 11.40 13.13
CA PRO A 654 27.18 10.57 11.96
C PRO A 654 26.82 9.14 12.32
N ARG A 655 27.55 8.53 13.26
CA ARG A 655 27.30 7.15 13.71
C ARG A 655 25.88 6.98 14.30
N PHE A 656 25.47 7.88 15.20
CA PHE A 656 24.15 7.84 15.78
C PHE A 656 23.07 8.12 14.73
N PHE A 657 23.26 9.14 13.88
CA PHE A 657 22.29 9.51 12.86
C PHE A 657 22.03 8.36 11.89
N HIS A 658 23.07 7.70 11.40
CA HIS A 658 22.94 6.55 10.50
C HIS A 658 22.27 5.35 11.18
N ALA A 659 22.63 5.03 12.43
CA ALA A 659 21.97 3.98 13.21
C ALA A 659 20.48 4.29 13.40
N TYR A 660 20.18 5.56 13.73
CA TYR A 660 18.81 6.01 13.88
C TYR A 660 17.98 5.84 12.61
N MET A 661 18.50 6.21 11.43
CA MET A 661 17.81 6.05 10.14
C MET A 661 17.55 4.58 9.81
N VAL A 662 18.49 3.68 10.11
CA VAL A 662 18.31 2.24 9.91
C VAL A 662 17.21 1.70 10.84
N LEU A 663 17.24 2.05 12.12
CA LEU A 663 16.23 1.59 13.09
C LEU A 663 14.87 2.22 12.86
N ALA A 664 14.81 3.50 12.47
CA ALA A 664 13.57 4.18 12.14
C ALA A 664 12.82 3.49 10.98
N PHE A 665 13.53 2.85 10.04
CA PHE A 665 12.90 2.13 8.93
C PHE A 665 12.06 0.93 9.40
N LEU A 666 12.33 0.38 10.59
CA LEU A 666 11.48 -0.67 11.18
C LEU A 666 10.03 -0.21 11.38
N THR A 667 9.80 1.09 11.63
CA THR A 667 8.45 1.63 11.73
C THR A 667 7.71 1.60 10.40
N VAL A 668 8.42 1.84 9.29
CA VAL A 668 7.87 1.72 7.92
C VAL A 668 7.50 0.27 7.62
N LEU A 669 8.39 -0.68 7.96
CA LEU A 669 8.11 -2.11 7.81
C LEU A 669 6.90 -2.52 8.66
N MET A 670 6.80 -2.00 9.88
CA MET A 670 5.66 -2.27 10.74
C MET A 670 4.36 -1.68 10.19
N THR A 671 4.39 -0.43 9.71
CA THR A 671 3.21 0.23 9.10
C THR A 671 2.71 -0.53 7.87
N TYR A 672 3.62 -1.02 7.03
CA TYR A 672 3.24 -1.68 5.77
C TYR A 672 2.96 -3.18 5.97
N PHE A 673 3.88 -3.92 6.58
CA PHE A 673 3.75 -5.37 6.74
C PHE A 673 3.12 -5.77 8.07
N GLY A 674 3.58 -5.18 9.17
CA GLY A 674 3.11 -5.54 10.51
C GLY A 674 1.61 -5.32 10.66
N VAL A 675 1.11 -4.18 10.20
CA VAL A 675 -0.33 -3.91 10.27
C VAL A 675 -1.12 -4.81 9.34
N ASN A 676 -0.73 -4.93 8.06
CA ASN A 676 -1.50 -5.70 7.08
C ASN A 676 -1.55 -7.21 7.38
N TYR A 677 -0.47 -7.79 7.91
CA TYR A 677 -0.37 -9.24 8.08
C TYR A 677 -0.48 -9.73 9.53
N LEU A 678 -0.21 -8.86 10.52
CA LEU A 678 -0.20 -9.25 11.94
C LEU A 678 -1.32 -8.56 12.73
N LEU A 679 -1.44 -7.23 12.67
CA LEU A 679 -2.37 -6.49 13.53
C LEU A 679 -3.79 -6.44 12.97
N GLY A 680 -3.96 -6.35 11.64
CA GLY A 680 -5.26 -6.12 11.03
C GLY A 680 -5.71 -4.65 11.19
N GLY A 681 -7.01 -4.39 10.98
CA GLY A 681 -7.63 -3.07 11.11
C GLY A 681 -8.57 -2.76 9.96
N MET A 682 -9.30 -1.65 10.04
CA MET A 682 -10.26 -1.23 9.01
C MET A 682 -9.61 -0.92 7.65
N HIS A 683 -8.33 -0.60 7.62
CA HIS A 683 -7.55 -0.31 6.42
C HIS A 683 -6.83 -1.53 5.82
N SER A 684 -7.09 -2.74 6.27
CA SER A 684 -6.50 -3.96 5.70
C SER A 684 -7.31 -4.43 4.50
N TYR A 685 -7.08 -3.81 3.33
CA TYR A 685 -7.66 -4.21 2.03
C TYR A 685 -6.78 -5.22 1.27
N ALA A 686 -5.89 -5.95 1.94
CA ALA A 686 -5.00 -6.95 1.33
C ALA A 686 -5.57 -8.35 1.43
#